data_5078683fc67eaa9dafc8a48b1007c17b
#
_entry.id   5078683fc67eaa9dafc8a48b1007c17b
#
_cell.length_a   1.000
_cell.length_b   1.000
_cell.length_c   1.000
_cell.angle_alpha   90.00
_cell.angle_beta   90.00
_cell.angle_gamma   90.00
#
_symmetry.space_group_name_H-M   'P 1'
#
loop_
_entity.id
_entity.type
_entity.pdbx_description
1 polymer ?
#
loop_
_entity_poly.entity_id
_entity_poly.type
_entity_poly.pdbx_seq_one_letter_code
_entity_poly.pdbx_strand_id
1 'polypeptide(L)'
;MFKRKHIALAFAATTLAAANLFGQVVEKRDTLETSYVTAVKEKMRNTTQTGLIRLEGDKLRSGVAVFGTPDIIKSLQMLPGVAAGNELMSGLYVHGGDGNDNLFLLDGVPLYNIAHFGGFFSSFNTDVVDNLDFYKSGFPARYGGRLSSVVDVETSEGNMNEYHGNVSLGLIDGRIQVEGPIIKDRTSFNAGLRRSWMDVVTVPAIAYANWKNGGSPKVDGGYAMWDLNARVTHNFSPSSKLNANFYWGSDDLHAGINEDSDLVLKMNTRTTWGSLAASVNWEYKYAPKLSGKLLGYYSRSGSDVGYTFDVGTRSDDGSVASLYMDDDNICAVRDGGFKYDFDWYPNSFNHMRFGAAMAYHHYNTSRKYEQRNGLMPSLEGEDGTPETNTGGDGKAYDAFEPALYAENEFFIAYNFTLNAGLRLSMFSSGGKTWVNPEPRAALKWMITKDLCSKLSYTRMSQYAHLVSAMYIELPTNSWMPSTPSAPPMVSDQIAGGLYFTPEHFRLNVEGWYKTMDGMLSYNGANAFYPPLVNWETSFTSGKGESYGLEVEAGYESPKLELTAYYTLCWSWRQFEAYYPFPFPDHNDNRHKVNLVGTWRPSRNWSLYFNWNYHSGNRITLPSHVIYFHESHSNMLYQAPYNTKLPDYHRLDIGADYRIFLPDRKQLAFNLSIYNVYNHMNASFAMLDTDSDGNYIGMAYGLVPIIPTLSASFKF
;
A
#
# COMPACT_ATOMS: atom_id res chain seq x y z
N MET A 1 -15.78 42.62 -24.26
CA MET A 1 -14.35 42.28 -24.16
C MET A 1 -13.61 43.26 -23.24
N PHE A 2 -14.12 43.51 -22.05
CA PHE A 2 -13.49 44.37 -21.04
C PHE A 2 -14.09 44.04 -19.67
N LYS A 3 -13.48 43.13 -18.88
CA LYS A 3 -13.70 42.99 -17.43
C LYS A 3 -12.83 41.93 -16.75
N ARG A 4 -11.88 41.28 -17.47
CA ARG A 4 -11.03 40.22 -16.88
C ARG A 4 -9.63 40.66 -16.40
N LYS A 5 -9.21 41.90 -16.60
CA LYS A 5 -7.86 42.37 -16.21
C LYS A 5 -7.76 42.97 -14.80
N HIS A 6 -8.85 43.28 -14.14
CA HIS A 6 -8.80 43.94 -12.82
C HIS A 6 -8.82 43.01 -11.62
N ILE A 7 -9.24 41.75 -11.78
CA ILE A 7 -9.25 40.78 -10.69
C ILE A 7 -7.87 40.18 -10.44
N ALA A 8 -7.06 39.98 -11.48
CA ALA A 8 -5.69 39.48 -11.35
C ALA A 8 -4.72 40.48 -10.72
N LEU A 9 -4.94 41.81 -10.94
CA LEU A 9 -4.10 42.86 -10.34
C LEU A 9 -4.45 43.09 -8.84
N ALA A 10 -5.69 42.91 -8.44
CA ALA A 10 -6.09 43.04 -7.03
C ALA A 10 -5.53 41.92 -6.15
N PHE A 11 -5.41 40.70 -6.68
CA PHE A 11 -4.81 39.57 -5.97
C PHE A 11 -3.28 39.70 -5.83
N ALA A 12 -2.60 40.26 -6.83
CA ALA A 12 -1.15 40.49 -6.78
C ALA A 12 -0.76 41.68 -5.88
N ALA A 13 -1.63 42.70 -5.76
CA ALA A 13 -1.36 43.85 -4.90
C ALA A 13 -1.57 43.58 -3.41
N THR A 14 -2.50 42.71 -3.06
CA THR A 14 -2.72 42.32 -1.65
C THR A 14 -1.64 41.36 -1.12
N THR A 15 -1.00 40.57 -1.98
CA THR A 15 0.12 39.70 -1.60
C THR A 15 1.43 40.43 -1.40
N LEU A 16 1.68 41.54 -2.12
CA LEU A 16 2.89 42.35 -1.93
C LEU A 16 2.82 43.33 -0.73
N ALA A 17 1.64 43.76 -0.31
CA ALA A 17 1.49 44.65 0.85
C ALA A 17 1.63 43.91 2.20
N ALA A 18 1.36 42.62 2.25
CA ALA A 18 1.53 41.81 3.47
C ALA A 18 2.97 41.44 3.78
N ALA A 19 3.88 41.49 2.80
CA ALA A 19 5.27 41.03 2.96
C ALA A 19 6.18 42.04 3.71
N ASN A 20 5.75 43.27 3.97
CA ASN A 20 6.59 44.32 4.56
C ASN A 20 6.26 44.69 6.02
N LEU A 21 5.38 43.96 6.71
CA LEU A 21 4.89 44.38 8.04
C LEU A 21 5.37 43.52 9.24
N PHE A 22 6.19 42.50 9.04
CA PHE A 22 6.60 41.65 10.15
C PHE A 22 8.12 41.63 10.33
N GLY A 23 8.57 42.41 11.29
CA GLY A 23 9.91 42.42 11.81
C GLY A 23 10.25 41.10 12.54
N GLN A 24 11.54 40.80 12.52
CA GLN A 24 12.21 39.60 13.00
C GLN A 24 11.84 39.18 14.45
N VAL A 25 11.35 37.98 14.59
CA VAL A 25 11.50 37.21 15.83
C VAL A 25 12.47 36.06 15.55
N VAL A 26 13.67 36.16 16.10
CA VAL A 26 14.69 35.10 16.03
C VAL A 26 14.40 34.09 17.13
N GLU A 27 13.93 32.91 16.80
CA GLU A 27 13.82 31.79 17.75
C GLU A 27 14.80 30.67 17.39
N LYS A 28 15.52 30.20 18.42
CA LYS A 28 16.51 29.12 18.38
C LYS A 28 15.83 27.74 18.03
N ARG A 29 15.62 27.44 16.77
CA ARG A 29 15.15 26.12 16.31
C ARG A 29 16.26 25.22 15.75
N ASP A 30 17.40 25.78 15.35
CA ASP A 30 18.50 25.01 14.70
C ASP A 30 19.10 23.90 15.56
N THR A 31 18.99 23.99 16.91
CA THR A 31 19.52 22.97 17.81
C THR A 31 18.60 21.76 17.98
N LEU A 32 17.29 21.91 17.80
CA LEU A 32 16.33 20.82 17.92
C LEU A 32 16.32 19.90 16.68
N GLU A 33 16.36 20.46 15.48
CA GLU A 33 16.43 19.67 14.25
C GLU A 33 17.74 18.87 14.14
N THR A 34 18.86 19.45 14.52
CA THR A 34 20.16 18.76 14.51
C THR A 34 20.22 17.63 15.54
N SER A 35 19.69 17.86 16.75
CA SER A 35 19.60 16.81 17.78
C SER A 35 18.72 15.65 17.38
N TYR A 36 17.63 15.94 16.67
CA TYR A 36 16.65 15.00 16.21
C TYR A 36 17.19 14.06 15.10
N VAL A 37 17.78 14.62 14.05
CA VAL A 37 18.43 13.86 12.96
C VAL A 37 19.53 12.94 13.53
N THR A 38 20.28 13.41 14.50
CA THR A 38 21.29 12.61 15.20
C THR A 38 20.67 11.43 15.95
N ALA A 39 19.54 11.62 16.62
CA ALA A 39 18.85 10.57 17.37
C ALA A 39 18.31 9.44 16.45
N VAL A 40 17.72 9.78 15.30
CA VAL A 40 17.24 8.78 14.30
C VAL A 40 18.41 7.99 13.71
N LYS A 41 19.50 8.67 13.30
CA LYS A 41 20.73 8.02 12.81
C LYS A 41 21.32 7.09 13.85
N GLU A 42 21.39 7.51 15.12
CA GLU A 42 21.86 6.68 16.22
C GLU A 42 20.96 5.47 16.44
N LYS A 43 19.66 5.61 16.37
CA LYS A 43 18.71 4.50 16.54
C LYS A 43 18.83 3.48 15.41
N MET A 44 18.92 3.90 14.16
CA MET A 44 19.14 3.00 13.00
C MET A 44 20.50 2.30 13.10
N ARG A 45 21.54 3.01 13.51
CA ARG A 45 22.87 2.45 13.72
C ARG A 45 22.89 1.47 14.89
N ASN A 46 22.15 1.75 15.95
CA ASN A 46 22.18 0.97 17.19
C ASN A 46 21.31 -0.28 17.14
N THR A 47 20.31 -0.36 16.23
CA THR A 47 19.54 -1.60 16.06
C THR A 47 20.38 -2.73 15.46
N THR A 48 20.11 -3.96 15.88
CA THR A 48 20.79 -5.17 15.38
C THR A 48 20.20 -5.67 14.07
N GLN A 49 18.92 -5.37 13.80
CA GLN A 49 18.22 -5.78 12.57
C GLN A 49 18.84 -5.15 11.32
N THR A 50 18.96 -5.96 10.25
CA THR A 50 19.25 -5.48 8.89
C THR A 50 17.97 -4.92 8.27
N GLY A 51 18.09 -4.03 7.28
CA GLY A 51 16.98 -3.56 6.47
C GLY A 51 15.87 -2.81 7.21
N LEU A 52 16.10 -2.34 8.45
CA LEU A 52 15.15 -1.48 9.15
C LEU A 52 15.30 -0.03 8.68
N ILE A 53 14.20 0.56 8.24
CA ILE A 53 14.08 1.98 7.91
C ILE A 53 12.98 2.57 8.80
N ARG A 54 13.32 3.65 9.53
CA ARG A 54 12.36 4.42 10.32
C ARG A 54 12.09 5.75 9.64
N LEU A 55 10.83 6.05 9.40
CA LEU A 55 10.35 7.32 8.89
C LEU A 55 9.45 7.97 9.93
N GLU A 56 9.69 9.23 10.22
CA GLU A 56 8.88 9.99 11.17
C GLU A 56 7.88 10.87 10.45
N GLY A 57 6.79 11.23 11.12
CA GLY A 57 5.64 11.90 10.53
C GLY A 57 5.99 13.17 9.74
N ASP A 58 6.95 13.97 10.21
CA ASP A 58 7.37 15.19 9.50
C ASP A 58 8.07 14.86 8.16
N LYS A 59 8.85 13.78 8.09
CA LYS A 59 9.44 13.30 6.83
C LYS A 59 8.40 12.71 5.90
N LEU A 60 7.40 12.00 6.44
CA LEU A 60 6.29 11.45 5.67
C LEU A 60 5.39 12.54 5.07
N ARG A 61 5.25 13.69 5.75
CA ARG A 61 4.48 14.85 5.29
C ARG A 61 5.23 15.77 4.33
N SER A 62 6.56 15.61 4.22
CA SER A 62 7.41 16.42 3.34
C SER A 62 7.83 15.62 2.11
N GLY A 63 7.95 16.29 0.96
CA GLY A 63 8.38 15.65 -0.29
C GLY A 63 7.33 15.70 -1.39
N VAL A 64 7.56 14.93 -2.43
CA VAL A 64 6.68 14.91 -3.60
C VAL A 64 5.33 14.32 -3.23
N ALA A 65 4.31 15.14 -3.34
CA ALA A 65 2.93 14.75 -3.13
C ALA A 65 2.30 14.30 -4.46
N VAL A 66 1.70 13.13 -4.47
CA VAL A 66 0.89 12.67 -5.61
C VAL A 66 -0.49 13.32 -5.49
N PHE A 67 -0.91 14.06 -6.52
CA PHE A 67 -2.16 14.83 -6.52
C PHE A 67 -2.28 15.84 -5.35
N GLY A 68 -1.15 16.32 -4.82
CA GLY A 68 -1.13 17.25 -3.68
C GLY A 68 -1.23 16.60 -2.32
N THR A 69 -1.17 15.27 -2.24
CA THR A 69 -1.28 14.49 -1.01
C THR A 69 -0.04 13.64 -0.78
N PRO A 70 0.67 13.78 0.35
CA PRO A 70 1.75 12.88 0.74
C PRO A 70 1.21 11.46 0.98
N ASP A 71 1.94 10.44 0.51
CA ASP A 71 1.54 9.05 0.62
C ASP A 71 2.67 8.17 1.15
N ILE A 72 2.37 7.37 2.19
CA ILE A 72 3.33 6.50 2.86
C ILE A 72 3.85 5.42 1.92
N ILE A 73 2.96 4.73 1.22
CA ILE A 73 3.35 3.61 0.35
C ILE A 73 4.18 4.11 -0.83
N LYS A 74 3.83 5.28 -1.41
CA LYS A 74 4.64 5.90 -2.46
C LYS A 74 6.05 6.27 -1.95
N SER A 75 6.16 6.71 -0.71
CA SER A 75 7.46 6.97 -0.07
C SER A 75 8.26 5.68 0.12
N LEU A 76 7.63 4.58 0.54
CA LEU A 76 8.28 3.28 0.67
C LEU A 76 8.70 2.69 -0.68
N GLN A 77 7.91 2.90 -1.74
CA GLN A 77 8.24 2.47 -3.10
C GLN A 77 9.52 3.12 -3.65
N MET A 78 9.96 4.25 -3.08
CA MET A 78 11.22 4.91 -3.47
C MET A 78 12.46 4.23 -2.88
N LEU A 79 12.31 3.47 -1.81
CA LEU A 79 13.41 2.89 -1.06
C LEU A 79 14.11 1.76 -1.85
N PRO A 80 15.40 1.48 -1.56
CA PRO A 80 16.10 0.38 -2.17
C PRO A 80 15.55 -0.97 -1.71
N GLY A 81 15.60 -1.99 -2.57
CA GLY A 81 15.06 -3.34 -2.31
C GLY A 81 13.54 -3.46 -2.48
N VAL A 82 12.87 -2.37 -2.81
CA VAL A 82 11.45 -2.36 -3.14
C VAL A 82 11.32 -2.26 -4.65
N ALA A 83 10.78 -3.28 -5.31
CA ALA A 83 10.53 -3.24 -6.74
C ALA A 83 9.34 -2.33 -7.05
N ALA A 84 9.35 -1.72 -8.22
CA ALA A 84 8.25 -0.91 -8.70
C ALA A 84 7.17 -1.83 -9.32
N GLY A 85 5.96 -1.71 -8.84
CA GLY A 85 4.78 -2.27 -9.47
C GLY A 85 4.31 -1.41 -10.67
N ASN A 86 3.04 -1.52 -11.00
CA ASN A 86 2.41 -0.64 -11.98
C ASN A 86 2.37 0.81 -11.47
N GLU A 87 2.49 1.76 -12.40
CA GLU A 87 2.46 3.19 -12.06
C GLU A 87 1.18 3.57 -11.30
N LEU A 88 1.34 4.38 -10.26
CA LEU A 88 0.29 4.83 -9.33
C LEU A 88 -0.36 3.73 -8.48
N MET A 89 -0.03 2.45 -8.61
CA MET A 89 -0.56 1.41 -7.73
C MET A 89 0.17 1.38 -6.38
N SER A 90 -0.53 0.96 -5.32
CA SER A 90 0.01 0.89 -3.95
C SER A 90 0.66 -0.45 -3.62
N GLY A 91 0.88 -1.33 -4.58
CA GLY A 91 1.62 -2.58 -4.38
C GLY A 91 3.03 -2.33 -3.85
N LEU A 92 3.44 -3.08 -2.86
CA LEU A 92 4.77 -3.02 -2.25
C LEU A 92 5.48 -4.37 -2.46
N TYR A 93 6.48 -4.42 -3.31
CA TYR A 93 7.17 -5.65 -3.70
C TYR A 93 8.58 -5.65 -3.14
N VAL A 94 8.79 -6.33 -2.02
CA VAL A 94 10.04 -6.25 -1.25
C VAL A 94 10.84 -7.52 -1.39
N HIS A 95 12.11 -7.40 -1.81
CA HIS A 95 13.03 -8.54 -1.97
C HIS A 95 12.40 -9.70 -2.77
N GLY A 96 11.70 -9.38 -3.87
CA GLY A 96 11.05 -10.37 -4.74
C GLY A 96 9.81 -11.05 -4.15
N GLY A 97 9.26 -10.57 -3.05
CA GLY A 97 7.94 -10.97 -2.58
C GLY A 97 6.83 -10.20 -3.29
N ASP A 98 5.62 -10.74 -3.25
CA ASP A 98 4.44 -10.12 -3.83
C ASP A 98 3.84 -9.06 -2.90
N GLY A 99 2.92 -8.23 -3.41
CA GLY A 99 2.29 -7.17 -2.62
C GLY A 99 1.56 -7.68 -1.38
N ASN A 100 0.96 -8.84 -1.46
CA ASN A 100 0.24 -9.53 -0.39
C ASN A 100 1.15 -10.27 0.62
N ASP A 101 2.46 -10.33 0.38
CA ASP A 101 3.43 -10.94 1.30
C ASP A 101 3.91 -9.98 2.39
N ASN A 102 3.40 -8.76 2.43
CA ASN A 102 3.78 -7.74 3.40
C ASN A 102 2.78 -7.66 4.55
N LEU A 103 3.28 -7.47 5.76
CA LEU A 103 2.47 -7.21 6.94
C LEU A 103 2.32 -5.71 7.14
N PHE A 104 1.11 -5.21 6.99
CA PHE A 104 0.77 -3.82 7.30
C PHE A 104 0.06 -3.76 8.64
N LEU A 105 0.60 -2.95 9.54
CA LEU A 105 0.04 -2.73 10.87
C LEU A 105 -0.28 -1.25 11.04
N LEU A 106 -1.44 -0.96 11.61
CA LEU A 106 -1.80 0.37 12.11
C LEU A 106 -2.07 0.26 13.62
N ASP A 107 -1.24 0.90 14.43
CA ASP A 107 -1.27 0.79 15.91
C ASP A 107 -1.26 -0.67 16.41
N GLY A 108 -0.54 -1.56 15.69
CA GLY A 108 -0.42 -2.98 15.97
C GLY A 108 -1.54 -3.86 15.40
N VAL A 109 -2.56 -3.30 14.73
CA VAL A 109 -3.68 -4.02 14.12
C VAL A 109 -3.37 -4.36 12.66
N PRO A 110 -3.48 -5.63 12.22
CA PRO A 110 -3.29 -6.00 10.82
C PRO A 110 -4.36 -5.39 9.91
N LEU A 111 -3.90 -4.80 8.79
CA LEU A 111 -4.74 -4.33 7.69
C LEU A 111 -4.48 -5.19 6.45
N TYR A 112 -5.55 -5.69 5.82
CA TYR A 112 -5.47 -6.48 4.59
C TYR A 112 -5.63 -5.63 3.33
N ASN A 113 -6.48 -4.61 3.40
CA ASN A 113 -6.64 -3.62 2.34
C ASN A 113 -6.06 -2.29 2.80
N ILE A 114 -5.04 -1.82 2.09
CA ILE A 114 -4.28 -0.61 2.40
C ILE A 114 -4.42 0.45 1.31
N ALA A 115 -5.34 0.27 0.35
CA ALA A 115 -5.38 1.05 -0.87
C ALA A 115 -6.75 1.65 -1.13
N HIS A 116 -6.76 2.91 -1.52
CA HIS A 116 -7.90 3.62 -2.07
C HIS A 116 -7.78 3.79 -3.57
N PHE A 117 -8.90 3.97 -4.26
CA PHE A 117 -8.99 4.22 -5.71
C PHE A 117 -8.16 3.22 -6.53
N GLY A 118 -8.35 1.91 -6.28
CA GLY A 118 -7.61 0.87 -6.99
C GLY A 118 -6.10 0.90 -6.77
N GLY A 119 -5.61 1.52 -5.69
CA GLY A 119 -4.19 1.58 -5.36
C GLY A 119 -3.50 2.92 -5.61
N PHE A 120 -4.22 3.94 -6.06
CA PHE A 120 -3.66 5.28 -6.27
C PHE A 120 -3.23 5.96 -4.96
N PHE A 121 -3.93 5.70 -3.86
CA PHE A 121 -3.63 6.25 -2.53
C PHE A 121 -3.59 5.14 -1.50
N SER A 122 -2.76 5.33 -0.47
CA SER A 122 -2.78 4.44 0.68
C SER A 122 -3.85 4.85 1.70
N SER A 123 -4.29 3.88 2.49
CA SER A 123 -5.23 4.07 3.60
C SER A 123 -4.61 4.81 4.79
N PHE A 124 -3.33 5.13 4.74
CA PHE A 124 -2.63 5.81 5.82
C PHE A 124 -2.70 7.33 5.69
N ASN A 125 -3.47 7.99 6.55
CA ASN A 125 -3.50 9.44 6.61
C ASN A 125 -2.24 9.98 7.31
N THR A 126 -1.32 10.57 6.56
CA THR A 126 -0.04 11.09 7.06
C THR A 126 -0.16 12.17 8.13
N ASP A 127 -1.31 12.86 8.22
CA ASP A 127 -1.50 13.94 9.21
C ASP A 127 -1.66 13.41 10.64
N VAL A 128 -2.12 12.15 10.80
CA VAL A 128 -2.28 11.51 12.11
C VAL A 128 -1.11 10.60 12.49
N VAL A 129 -0.20 10.29 11.57
CA VAL A 129 0.92 9.37 11.78
C VAL A 129 2.05 10.07 12.52
N ASP A 130 2.57 9.41 13.55
CA ASP A 130 3.76 9.81 14.30
C ASP A 130 5.03 9.21 13.71
N ASN A 131 5.06 7.90 13.53
CA ASN A 131 6.20 7.20 12.96
C ASN A 131 5.79 5.92 12.21
N LEU A 132 6.74 5.42 11.43
CA LEU A 132 6.64 4.17 10.69
C LEU A 132 7.97 3.42 10.78
N ASP A 133 7.90 2.15 11.17
CA ASP A 133 9.00 1.20 11.09
C ASP A 133 8.78 0.27 9.90
N PHE A 134 9.71 0.29 8.95
CA PHE A 134 9.70 -0.58 7.78
C PHE A 134 10.85 -1.57 7.86
N TYR A 135 10.53 -2.85 7.98
CA TYR A 135 11.48 -3.96 8.00
C TYR A 135 11.46 -4.67 6.65
N LYS A 136 12.57 -4.67 5.92
CA LYS A 136 12.78 -5.42 4.66
C LYS A 136 13.42 -6.79 4.91
N SER A 137 14.14 -6.92 6.03
CA SER A 137 14.86 -8.12 6.47
C SER A 137 15.10 -8.05 7.97
N GLY A 138 15.65 -9.10 8.58
CA GLY A 138 16.02 -9.10 10.00
C GLY A 138 14.85 -8.85 10.95
N PHE A 139 13.72 -9.50 10.73
CA PHE A 139 12.47 -9.25 11.47
C PHE A 139 12.57 -9.66 12.94
N PRO A 140 12.14 -8.81 13.90
CA PRO A 140 11.95 -9.23 15.30
C PRO A 140 10.97 -10.39 15.45
N ALA A 141 11.17 -11.26 16.47
CA ALA A 141 10.36 -12.46 16.67
C ALA A 141 8.87 -12.18 16.94
N ARG A 142 8.53 -10.98 17.38
CA ARG A 142 7.14 -10.54 17.61
C ARG A 142 6.29 -10.40 16.35
N TYR A 143 6.90 -10.29 15.16
CA TYR A 143 6.19 -10.21 13.88
C TYR A 143 6.12 -11.59 13.20
N GLY A 144 5.02 -11.88 12.52
CA GLY A 144 4.79 -13.12 11.78
C GLY A 144 3.57 -13.03 10.88
N GLY A 145 3.23 -14.12 10.20
CA GLY A 145 2.03 -14.22 9.36
C GLY A 145 2.19 -13.64 7.95
N ARG A 146 3.38 -13.17 7.56
CA ARG A 146 3.71 -12.70 6.20
C ARG A 146 5.15 -13.06 5.83
N LEU A 147 5.50 -13.05 4.54
CA LEU A 147 6.78 -13.57 4.01
C LEU A 147 7.84 -12.51 3.73
N SER A 148 7.44 -11.25 3.45
CA SER A 148 8.32 -10.33 2.73
C SER A 148 8.77 -9.14 3.55
N SER A 149 7.86 -8.34 4.06
CA SER A 149 8.19 -7.17 4.85
C SER A 149 7.19 -6.89 5.96
N VAL A 150 7.56 -5.98 6.85
CA VAL A 150 6.65 -5.45 7.90
C VAL A 150 6.65 -3.94 7.82
N VAL A 151 5.48 -3.35 7.68
CA VAL A 151 5.22 -1.91 7.74
C VAL A 151 4.39 -1.66 9.00
N ASP A 152 5.02 -1.16 10.05
CA ASP A 152 4.38 -0.89 11.35
C ASP A 152 4.19 0.62 11.50
N VAL A 153 2.95 1.07 11.39
CA VAL A 153 2.56 2.48 11.43
C VAL A 153 1.94 2.79 12.78
N GLU A 154 2.49 3.79 13.46
CA GLU A 154 1.96 4.29 14.72
C GLU A 154 1.36 5.69 14.54
N THR A 155 0.13 5.89 15.04
CA THR A 155 -0.50 7.21 15.07
C THR A 155 -0.03 8.03 16.27
N SER A 156 -0.10 9.36 16.18
CA SER A 156 0.26 10.27 17.28
C SER A 156 -0.66 10.10 18.48
N GLU A 157 -0.07 10.11 19.69
CA GLU A 157 -0.81 10.06 20.95
C GLU A 157 -1.60 11.35 21.22
N GLY A 158 -1.36 12.41 20.45
CA GLY A 158 -1.93 13.74 20.66
C GLY A 158 -1.19 14.52 21.77
N ASN A 159 -1.36 15.84 21.75
CA ASN A 159 -0.76 16.72 22.73
C ASN A 159 -1.55 16.75 24.03
N MET A 160 -0.90 16.53 25.18
CA MET A 160 -1.56 16.52 26.50
C MET A 160 -1.73 17.91 27.14
N ASN A 161 -1.20 18.96 26.49
CA ASN A 161 -1.14 20.30 27.09
C ASN A 161 -1.84 21.38 26.27
N GLU A 162 -1.71 21.32 24.94
CA GLU A 162 -2.18 22.34 24.01
C GLU A 162 -2.98 21.70 22.87
N TYR A 163 -3.94 22.45 22.31
CA TYR A 163 -4.67 22.03 21.13
C TYR A 163 -3.88 22.42 19.88
N HIS A 164 -3.74 21.47 18.97
CA HIS A 164 -3.16 21.67 17.66
C HIS A 164 -4.05 21.08 16.58
N GLY A 165 -3.91 21.55 15.37
CA GLY A 165 -4.63 20.99 14.26
C GLY A 165 -4.01 21.35 12.92
N ASN A 166 -4.40 20.60 11.91
CA ASN A 166 -4.03 20.79 10.53
C ASN A 166 -5.25 20.65 9.64
N VAL A 167 -5.46 21.62 8.75
CA VAL A 167 -6.46 21.55 7.68
C VAL A 167 -5.72 21.63 6.36
N SER A 168 -5.89 20.64 5.51
CA SER A 168 -5.22 20.56 4.21
C SER A 168 -6.24 20.37 3.09
N LEU A 169 -6.05 21.10 2.00
CA LEU A 169 -6.86 21.06 0.80
C LEU A 169 -5.95 20.74 -0.39
N GLY A 170 -6.09 19.54 -0.96
CA GLY A 170 -5.40 19.11 -2.17
C GLY A 170 -6.30 19.19 -3.40
N LEU A 171 -5.78 18.77 -4.55
CA LEU A 171 -6.51 18.78 -5.81
C LEU A 171 -7.74 17.85 -5.77
N ILE A 172 -7.63 16.71 -5.10
CA ILE A 172 -8.63 15.63 -5.13
C ILE A 172 -9.13 15.23 -3.74
N ASP A 173 -8.48 15.67 -2.66
CA ASP A 173 -8.88 15.35 -1.30
C ASP A 173 -8.76 16.55 -0.34
N GLY A 174 -9.47 16.47 0.77
CA GLY A 174 -9.33 17.32 1.93
C GLY A 174 -9.10 16.53 3.19
N ARG A 175 -8.31 17.11 4.10
CA ARG A 175 -7.92 16.48 5.35
C ARG A 175 -8.05 17.46 6.49
N ILE A 176 -8.53 16.96 7.61
CA ILE A 176 -8.60 17.70 8.88
C ILE A 176 -8.03 16.79 9.95
N GLN A 177 -7.09 17.31 10.73
CA GLN A 177 -6.56 16.66 11.93
C GLN A 177 -6.64 17.62 13.10
N VAL A 178 -7.06 17.13 14.25
CA VAL A 178 -7.12 17.87 15.50
C VAL A 178 -6.61 16.99 16.63
N GLU A 179 -5.77 17.55 17.48
CA GLU A 179 -5.27 16.89 18.67
C GLU A 179 -5.27 17.84 19.87
N GLY A 180 -5.32 17.29 21.08
CA GLY A 180 -5.24 18.10 22.29
C GLY A 180 -5.60 17.35 23.54
N PRO A 181 -5.58 18.06 24.71
CA PRO A 181 -5.92 17.47 26.00
C PRO A 181 -7.44 17.31 26.16
N ILE A 182 -7.88 16.12 26.58
CA ILE A 182 -9.19 15.91 27.21
C ILE A 182 -9.09 16.22 28.72
N ILE A 183 -8.02 15.72 29.34
CA ILE A 183 -7.64 16.03 30.72
C ILE A 183 -6.16 16.41 30.66
N LYS A 184 -5.85 17.65 30.97
CA LYS A 184 -4.48 18.18 30.89
C LYS A 184 -3.50 17.28 31.67
N ASP A 185 -2.32 17.03 31.09
CA ASP A 185 -1.24 16.17 31.58
C ASP A 185 -1.61 14.68 31.76
N ARG A 186 -2.86 14.26 31.44
CA ARG A 186 -3.32 12.87 31.67
C ARG A 186 -3.95 12.21 30.47
N THR A 187 -4.82 12.94 29.72
CA THR A 187 -5.58 12.35 28.64
C THR A 187 -5.53 13.26 27.45
N SER A 188 -5.03 12.73 26.33
CA SER A 188 -5.04 13.40 25.05
C SER A 188 -5.87 12.63 24.01
N PHE A 189 -6.21 13.32 22.95
CA PHE A 189 -6.77 12.71 21.76
C PHE A 189 -6.05 13.20 20.51
N ASN A 190 -6.09 12.39 19.45
CA ASN A 190 -5.76 12.75 18.09
C ASN A 190 -6.84 12.20 17.18
N ALA A 191 -7.43 13.04 16.34
CA ALA A 191 -8.49 12.64 15.41
C ALA A 191 -8.20 13.24 14.02
N GLY A 192 -8.40 12.44 12.98
CA GLY A 192 -8.22 12.85 11.60
C GLY A 192 -9.33 12.35 10.70
N LEU A 193 -9.73 13.20 9.76
CA LEU A 193 -10.67 12.89 8.70
C LEU A 193 -10.05 13.23 7.36
N ARG A 194 -10.14 12.32 6.39
CA ARG A 194 -9.78 12.55 4.98
C ARG A 194 -10.97 12.17 4.10
N ARG A 195 -11.25 12.97 3.06
CA ARG A 195 -12.25 12.68 2.05
C ARG A 195 -11.77 13.15 0.68
N SER A 196 -11.95 12.33 -0.35
CA SER A 196 -11.84 12.79 -1.73
C SER A 196 -13.12 13.52 -2.16
N TRP A 197 -13.01 14.45 -3.09
CA TRP A 197 -14.15 15.15 -3.71
C TRP A 197 -14.22 14.94 -5.22
N MET A 198 -13.72 13.80 -5.70
CA MET A 198 -13.79 13.48 -7.13
C MET A 198 -15.25 13.41 -7.62
N ASP A 199 -16.15 12.84 -6.81
CA ASP A 199 -17.59 12.82 -7.05
C ASP A 199 -18.21 14.21 -7.14
N VAL A 200 -17.78 15.16 -6.32
CA VAL A 200 -18.26 16.55 -6.32
C VAL A 200 -17.97 17.25 -7.65
N VAL A 201 -16.91 16.85 -8.36
CA VAL A 201 -16.53 17.39 -9.66
C VAL A 201 -17.08 16.56 -10.82
N THR A 202 -16.95 15.21 -10.72
CA THR A 202 -17.30 14.31 -11.83
C THR A 202 -18.81 14.17 -12.01
N VAL A 203 -19.59 14.04 -10.95
CA VAL A 203 -21.05 13.86 -11.04
C VAL A 203 -21.73 15.05 -11.73
N PRO A 204 -21.49 16.35 -11.37
CA PRO A 204 -22.06 17.47 -12.10
C PRO A 204 -21.56 17.57 -13.56
N ALA A 205 -20.30 17.21 -13.81
CA ALA A 205 -19.74 17.24 -15.16
C ALA A 205 -20.42 16.20 -16.07
N ILE A 206 -20.64 14.99 -15.56
CA ILE A 206 -21.37 13.93 -16.25
C ILE A 206 -22.83 14.33 -16.46
N ALA A 207 -23.49 14.90 -15.45
CA ALA A 207 -24.86 15.39 -15.56
C ALA A 207 -25.00 16.47 -16.67
N TYR A 208 -24.02 17.39 -16.75
CA TYR A 208 -23.97 18.37 -17.82
C TYR A 208 -23.74 17.73 -19.20
N ALA A 209 -22.83 16.75 -19.30
CA ALA A 209 -22.59 16.03 -20.54
C ALA A 209 -23.86 15.26 -21.02
N ASN A 210 -24.53 14.57 -20.12
CA ASN A 210 -25.82 13.91 -20.41
C ASN A 210 -26.89 14.91 -20.90
N TRP A 211 -27.02 16.05 -20.24
CA TRP A 211 -27.94 17.10 -20.67
C TRP A 211 -27.61 17.59 -22.07
N LYS A 212 -26.31 17.85 -22.36
CA LYS A 212 -25.87 18.32 -23.68
C LYS A 212 -26.11 17.29 -24.81
N ASN A 213 -25.95 16.00 -24.51
CA ASN A 213 -26.12 14.90 -25.48
C ASN A 213 -27.57 14.40 -25.58
N GLY A 214 -28.54 15.08 -24.93
CA GLY A 214 -29.94 14.65 -24.96
C GLY A 214 -30.24 13.43 -24.06
N GLY A 215 -29.28 13.00 -23.24
CA GLY A 215 -29.45 11.92 -22.27
C GLY A 215 -29.39 10.51 -22.82
N SER A 216 -28.94 10.33 -24.06
CA SER A 216 -28.85 9.01 -24.72
C SER A 216 -27.49 8.89 -25.45
N PRO A 217 -26.62 7.92 -25.06
CA PRO A 217 -26.74 7.12 -23.85
C PRO A 217 -26.59 7.96 -22.58
N LYS A 218 -27.28 7.59 -21.53
CA LYS A 218 -27.07 8.20 -20.19
C LYS A 218 -25.87 7.56 -19.54
N VAL A 219 -24.85 8.35 -19.25
CA VAL A 219 -23.67 7.93 -18.50
C VAL A 219 -23.87 8.30 -17.03
N ASP A 220 -23.42 7.44 -16.13
CA ASP A 220 -23.34 7.68 -14.71
C ASP A 220 -21.94 7.34 -14.21
N GLY A 221 -21.47 8.02 -13.15
CA GLY A 221 -20.17 7.72 -12.57
C GLY A 221 -19.75 8.67 -11.48
N GLY A 222 -19.14 8.12 -10.47
CA GLY A 222 -18.59 8.86 -9.35
C GLY A 222 -17.69 8.00 -8.49
N TYR A 223 -16.78 8.67 -7.78
CA TYR A 223 -15.90 8.04 -6.81
C TYR A 223 -15.71 8.93 -5.60
N ALA A 224 -15.83 8.33 -4.42
CA ALA A 224 -15.48 8.96 -3.15
C ALA A 224 -14.74 7.99 -2.24
N MET A 225 -13.74 8.48 -1.53
CA MET A 225 -13.10 7.78 -0.43
C MET A 225 -13.23 8.58 0.86
N TRP A 226 -13.20 7.86 1.98
CA TRP A 226 -13.23 8.38 3.33
C TRP A 226 -12.24 7.65 4.22
N ASP A 227 -11.55 8.40 5.10
CA ASP A 227 -10.79 7.84 6.22
C ASP A 227 -11.12 8.61 7.48
N LEU A 228 -11.37 7.88 8.53
CA LEU A 228 -11.52 8.38 9.90
C LEU A 228 -10.51 7.68 10.80
N ASN A 229 -9.68 8.46 11.47
CA ASN A 229 -8.74 7.99 12.49
C ASN A 229 -9.10 8.66 13.80
N ALA A 230 -9.02 7.92 14.89
CA ALA A 230 -9.15 8.47 16.23
C ALA A 230 -8.28 7.68 17.21
N ARG A 231 -7.54 8.39 18.05
CA ARG A 231 -6.76 7.83 19.15
C ARG A 231 -7.03 8.60 20.42
N VAL A 232 -7.21 7.90 21.52
CA VAL A 232 -7.27 8.47 22.87
C VAL A 232 -6.20 7.80 23.71
N THR A 233 -5.35 8.61 24.32
CA THR A 233 -4.28 8.16 25.21
C THR A 233 -4.55 8.63 26.63
N HIS A 234 -4.50 7.72 27.60
CA HIS A 234 -4.69 8.04 29.01
C HIS A 234 -3.54 7.53 29.88
N ASN A 235 -2.90 8.40 30.62
CA ASN A 235 -1.88 8.09 31.59
C ASN A 235 -2.49 7.94 32.99
N PHE A 236 -2.67 6.72 33.47
CA PHE A 236 -3.11 6.45 34.84
C PHE A 236 -2.04 6.82 35.86
N SER A 237 -0.78 6.55 35.48
CA SER A 237 0.42 6.85 36.27
C SER A 237 1.65 6.89 35.35
N PRO A 238 2.84 7.30 35.83
CA PRO A 238 4.08 7.18 35.03
C PRO A 238 4.42 5.75 34.61
N SER A 239 3.81 4.75 35.22
CA SER A 239 4.03 3.33 34.92
C SER A 239 2.87 2.67 34.17
N SER A 240 1.77 3.37 33.92
CA SER A 240 0.56 2.78 33.34
C SER A 240 -0.09 3.72 32.34
N LYS A 241 -0.13 3.31 31.07
CA LYS A 241 -0.69 4.05 29.94
C LYS A 241 -1.63 3.16 29.15
N LEU A 242 -2.79 3.69 28.80
CA LEU A 242 -3.79 3.06 27.96
C LEU A 242 -3.98 3.88 26.68
N ASN A 243 -3.98 3.21 25.53
CA ASN A 243 -4.33 3.79 24.25
C ASN A 243 -5.56 3.05 23.69
N ALA A 244 -6.53 3.80 23.17
CA ALA A 244 -7.64 3.28 22.40
C ALA A 244 -7.58 3.89 21.01
N ASN A 245 -7.54 3.03 19.97
CA ASN A 245 -7.35 3.44 18.58
C ASN A 245 -8.53 2.96 17.76
N PHE A 246 -8.93 3.78 16.79
CA PHE A 246 -9.97 3.47 15.81
C PHE A 246 -9.57 3.99 14.43
N TYR A 247 -9.77 3.16 13.42
CA TYR A 247 -9.65 3.50 12.02
C TYR A 247 -10.84 2.95 11.25
N TRP A 248 -11.38 3.76 10.35
CA TRP A 248 -12.34 3.34 9.34
C TRP A 248 -12.00 4.02 8.01
N GLY A 249 -11.82 3.21 6.98
CA GLY A 249 -11.62 3.65 5.61
C GLY A 249 -12.61 2.97 4.68
N SER A 250 -13.15 3.72 3.72
CA SER A 250 -14.13 3.21 2.77
C SER A 250 -14.03 3.93 1.43
N ASP A 251 -14.20 3.18 0.37
CA ASP A 251 -14.32 3.63 -1.01
C ASP A 251 -15.71 3.29 -1.56
N ASP A 252 -16.27 4.16 -2.38
CA ASP A 252 -17.50 3.93 -3.15
C ASP A 252 -17.21 4.38 -4.59
N LEU A 253 -17.22 3.42 -5.52
CA LEU A 253 -17.09 3.62 -6.96
C LEU A 253 -18.35 3.14 -7.64
N HIS A 254 -18.96 3.99 -8.45
CA HIS A 254 -20.02 3.58 -9.37
C HIS A 254 -19.73 4.11 -10.76
N ALA A 255 -20.03 3.31 -11.76
CA ALA A 255 -19.94 3.69 -13.15
C ALA A 255 -21.04 2.98 -13.96
N GLY A 256 -21.61 3.68 -14.93
CA GLY A 256 -22.65 3.10 -15.73
C GLY A 256 -22.85 3.80 -17.08
N ILE A 257 -23.37 3.04 -18.00
CA ILE A 257 -23.89 3.53 -19.28
C ILE A 257 -25.24 2.87 -19.55
N ASN A 258 -26.24 3.66 -19.86
CA ASN A 258 -27.60 3.21 -20.08
C ASN A 258 -28.17 3.83 -21.37
N GLU A 259 -28.51 2.99 -22.30
CA GLU A 259 -29.23 3.31 -23.54
C GLU A 259 -30.48 2.47 -23.57
N ASP A 260 -31.62 3.08 -23.84
CA ASP A 260 -32.95 2.42 -23.91
C ASP A 260 -33.73 2.94 -25.12
N SER A 261 -33.18 2.65 -26.31
CA SER A 261 -33.78 2.92 -27.61
C SER A 261 -34.07 1.58 -28.31
N ASP A 262 -33.86 1.50 -29.61
CA ASP A 262 -33.87 0.22 -30.36
C ASP A 262 -32.74 -0.71 -29.90
N LEU A 263 -31.62 -0.11 -29.41
CA LEU A 263 -30.56 -0.81 -28.70
C LEU A 263 -30.81 -0.66 -27.19
N VAL A 264 -30.96 -1.77 -26.50
CA VAL A 264 -30.93 -1.82 -25.02
C VAL A 264 -29.49 -2.09 -24.60
N LEU A 265 -28.88 -1.13 -23.93
CA LEU A 265 -27.53 -1.27 -23.35
C LEU A 265 -27.57 -0.73 -21.94
N LYS A 266 -27.48 -1.61 -20.94
CA LYS A 266 -27.29 -1.23 -19.53
C LYS A 266 -26.05 -1.93 -18.98
N MET A 267 -25.06 -1.17 -18.67
CA MET A 267 -23.83 -1.64 -18.03
C MET A 267 -23.60 -0.78 -16.81
N ASN A 268 -23.80 -1.34 -15.63
CA ASN A 268 -23.61 -0.61 -14.38
C ASN A 268 -22.75 -1.44 -13.45
N THR A 269 -21.82 -0.79 -12.77
CA THR A 269 -21.04 -1.37 -11.68
C THR A 269 -21.09 -0.48 -10.46
N ARG A 270 -21.17 -1.11 -9.31
CA ARG A 270 -20.96 -0.46 -8.02
C ARG A 270 -20.01 -1.30 -7.21
N THR A 271 -18.94 -0.69 -6.77
CA THR A 271 -17.92 -1.35 -5.95
C THR A 271 -17.68 -0.53 -4.71
N THR A 272 -17.86 -1.15 -3.55
CA THR A 272 -17.46 -0.58 -2.26
C THR A 272 -16.39 -1.46 -1.63
N TRP A 273 -15.34 -0.87 -1.09
CA TRP A 273 -14.32 -1.61 -0.37
C TRP A 273 -13.75 -0.77 0.76
N GLY A 274 -13.08 -1.42 1.70
CA GLY A 274 -12.46 -0.69 2.80
C GLY A 274 -12.03 -1.57 3.96
N SER A 275 -11.59 -0.89 5.01
CA SER A 275 -11.08 -1.50 6.23
C SER A 275 -11.58 -0.78 7.46
N LEU A 276 -11.76 -1.55 8.54
CA LEU A 276 -11.99 -1.06 9.89
C LEU A 276 -10.97 -1.71 10.81
N ALA A 277 -10.35 -0.92 11.68
CA ALA A 277 -9.47 -1.41 12.74
C ALA A 277 -9.82 -0.70 14.06
N ALA A 278 -9.90 -1.47 15.13
CA ALA A 278 -10.08 -0.95 16.47
C ALA A 278 -9.17 -1.69 17.44
N SER A 279 -8.50 -0.98 18.33
CA SER A 279 -7.64 -1.60 19.33
C SER A 279 -7.63 -0.87 20.64
N VAL A 280 -7.32 -1.63 21.70
CA VAL A 280 -6.97 -1.12 23.01
C VAL A 280 -5.62 -1.72 23.38
N ASN A 281 -4.65 -0.88 23.68
CA ASN A 281 -3.37 -1.34 24.18
C ASN A 281 -3.07 -0.72 25.54
N TRP A 282 -2.63 -1.56 26.44
CA TRP A 282 -2.24 -1.18 27.80
C TRP A 282 -0.75 -1.45 28.00
N GLU A 283 0.00 -0.39 28.24
CA GLU A 283 1.42 -0.44 28.55
C GLU A 283 1.61 -0.29 30.06
N TYR A 284 2.34 -1.25 30.65
CA TYR A 284 2.59 -1.27 32.08
C TYR A 284 4.06 -1.56 32.40
N LYS A 285 4.67 -0.74 33.25
CA LYS A 285 6.01 -0.94 33.78
C LYS A 285 5.92 -1.65 35.12
N TYR A 286 6.19 -2.95 35.13
CA TYR A 286 6.18 -3.80 36.32
C TYR A 286 7.36 -3.51 37.26
N ALA A 287 8.50 -3.18 36.66
CA ALA A 287 9.74 -2.84 37.34
C ALA A 287 10.58 -1.90 36.43
N PRO A 288 11.62 -1.24 36.98
CA PRO A 288 12.50 -0.38 36.16
C PRO A 288 13.10 -1.06 34.91
N LYS A 289 13.19 -2.40 34.93
CA LYS A 289 13.79 -3.22 33.87
C LYS A 289 12.80 -4.15 33.17
N LEU A 290 11.53 -4.09 33.51
CA LEU A 290 10.48 -4.96 32.94
C LEU A 290 9.24 -4.16 32.63
N SER A 291 8.88 -4.13 31.35
CA SER A 291 7.61 -3.59 30.87
C SER A 291 6.82 -4.61 30.08
N GLY A 292 5.54 -4.43 30.00
CA GLY A 292 4.63 -5.22 29.18
C GLY A 292 3.66 -4.34 28.40
N LYS A 293 3.25 -4.82 27.22
CA LYS A 293 2.24 -4.20 26.38
C LYS A 293 1.18 -5.24 26.00
N LEU A 294 -0.02 -5.09 26.54
CA LEU A 294 -1.17 -5.91 26.19
C LEU A 294 -1.97 -5.19 25.10
N LEU A 295 -2.20 -5.84 23.99
CA LEU A 295 -3.02 -5.37 22.87
C LEU A 295 -4.20 -6.31 22.68
N GLY A 296 -5.41 -5.76 22.64
CA GLY A 296 -6.62 -6.41 22.13
C GLY A 296 -7.10 -5.67 20.90
N TYR A 297 -7.49 -6.37 19.83
CA TYR A 297 -7.88 -5.73 18.60
C TYR A 297 -9.00 -6.47 17.85
N TYR A 298 -9.67 -5.71 17.01
CA TYR A 298 -10.57 -6.18 15.97
C TYR A 298 -10.25 -5.49 14.65
N SER A 299 -10.20 -6.25 13.53
CA SER A 299 -10.15 -5.68 12.20
C SER A 299 -11.15 -6.34 11.27
N ARG A 300 -11.56 -5.58 10.25
CA ARG A 300 -12.35 -6.06 9.13
C ARG A 300 -11.85 -5.40 7.87
N SER A 301 -11.59 -6.19 6.84
CA SER A 301 -11.32 -5.70 5.49
C SER A 301 -12.21 -6.45 4.50
N GLY A 302 -12.73 -5.77 3.49
CA GLY A 302 -13.59 -6.43 2.53
C GLY A 302 -14.01 -5.53 1.39
N SER A 303 -14.67 -6.15 0.41
CA SER A 303 -15.24 -5.51 -0.77
C SER A 303 -16.63 -6.09 -1.08
N ASP A 304 -17.45 -5.25 -1.69
CA ASP A 304 -18.75 -5.57 -2.23
C ASP A 304 -18.78 -5.03 -3.66
N VAL A 305 -18.88 -5.92 -4.64
CA VAL A 305 -18.73 -5.59 -6.06
C VAL A 305 -19.94 -6.14 -6.82
N GLY A 306 -20.80 -5.21 -7.22
CA GLY A 306 -21.98 -5.51 -8.03
C GLY A 306 -21.79 -5.03 -9.47
N TYR A 307 -22.24 -5.81 -10.42
CA TYR A 307 -22.40 -5.35 -11.79
C TYR A 307 -23.68 -5.88 -12.42
N THR A 308 -24.32 -5.02 -13.22
CA THR A 308 -25.47 -5.36 -14.04
C THR A 308 -25.11 -5.14 -15.49
N PHE A 309 -25.39 -6.12 -16.32
CA PHE A 309 -25.19 -6.09 -17.76
C PHE A 309 -26.49 -6.52 -18.45
N ASP A 310 -27.04 -5.66 -19.31
CA ASP A 310 -28.24 -5.93 -20.08
C ASP A 310 -28.04 -5.38 -21.50
N VAL A 311 -27.82 -6.26 -22.45
CA VAL A 311 -27.57 -5.88 -23.86
C VAL A 311 -28.48 -6.63 -24.78
N GLY A 312 -29.23 -5.90 -25.59
CA GLY A 312 -30.21 -6.48 -26.49
C GLY A 312 -30.76 -5.50 -27.51
N THR A 313 -31.80 -5.95 -28.19
CA THR A 313 -32.52 -5.16 -29.18
C THR A 313 -34.02 -5.12 -28.85
N ARG A 314 -34.66 -4.01 -29.17
CA ARG A 314 -36.09 -3.81 -29.03
C ARG A 314 -36.75 -4.02 -30.41
N SER A 315 -37.76 -4.87 -30.46
CA SER A 315 -38.56 -5.08 -31.64
C SER A 315 -39.65 -4.02 -31.80
N ASP A 316 -40.25 -3.90 -33.00
CA ASP A 316 -41.29 -2.92 -33.29
C ASP A 316 -42.57 -3.07 -32.43
N ASP A 317 -42.82 -4.27 -31.90
CA ASP A 317 -43.91 -4.55 -30.95
C ASP A 317 -43.60 -4.17 -29.50
N GLY A 318 -42.37 -3.64 -29.25
CA GLY A 318 -41.89 -3.24 -27.94
C GLY A 318 -41.27 -4.36 -27.11
N SER A 319 -41.24 -5.61 -27.61
CA SER A 319 -40.55 -6.72 -26.96
C SER A 319 -39.03 -6.50 -26.98
N VAL A 320 -38.33 -6.94 -25.93
CA VAL A 320 -36.88 -6.84 -25.81
C VAL A 320 -36.29 -8.24 -25.77
N ALA A 321 -35.41 -8.52 -26.72
CA ALA A 321 -34.54 -9.69 -26.68
C ALA A 321 -33.16 -9.28 -26.18
N SER A 322 -32.77 -9.69 -24.97
CA SER A 322 -31.50 -9.29 -24.37
C SER A 322 -30.79 -10.42 -23.64
N LEU A 323 -29.46 -10.27 -23.51
CA LEU A 323 -28.63 -10.97 -22.54
C LEU A 323 -28.57 -10.11 -21.28
N TYR A 324 -29.15 -10.59 -20.21
CA TYR A 324 -29.11 -9.94 -18.89
C TYR A 324 -28.23 -10.74 -17.94
N MET A 325 -27.39 -10.05 -17.22
CA MET A 325 -26.56 -10.58 -16.12
C MET A 325 -26.55 -9.58 -14.96
N ASP A 326 -26.81 -10.07 -13.77
CA ASP A 326 -26.67 -9.34 -12.52
C ASP A 326 -25.83 -10.20 -11.57
N ASP A 327 -24.76 -9.66 -11.01
CA ASP A 327 -23.78 -10.40 -10.24
C ASP A 327 -23.26 -9.55 -9.07
N ASP A 328 -23.46 -10.03 -7.85
CA ASP A 328 -22.96 -9.42 -6.62
C ASP A 328 -21.95 -10.33 -5.96
N ASN A 329 -20.74 -9.81 -5.73
CA ASN A 329 -19.64 -10.51 -5.06
C ASN A 329 -19.22 -9.78 -3.79
N ILE A 330 -19.30 -10.47 -2.67
CA ILE A 330 -18.89 -9.96 -1.36
C ILE A 330 -17.72 -10.78 -0.85
N CYS A 331 -16.62 -10.11 -0.51
CA CYS A 331 -15.46 -10.70 0.11
C CYS A 331 -15.13 -9.96 1.41
N ALA A 332 -14.90 -10.68 2.49
CA ALA A 332 -14.52 -10.06 3.75
C ALA A 332 -13.62 -10.97 4.59
N VAL A 333 -12.66 -10.35 5.26
CA VAL A 333 -11.87 -10.96 6.34
C VAL A 333 -12.17 -10.17 7.62
N ARG A 334 -12.41 -10.87 8.71
CA ARG A 334 -12.61 -10.31 10.04
C ARG A 334 -11.66 -10.99 11.01
N ASP A 335 -10.86 -10.20 11.71
CA ASP A 335 -9.94 -10.68 12.71
C ASP A 335 -10.29 -10.17 14.08
N GLY A 336 -10.16 -11.03 15.08
CA GLY A 336 -10.16 -10.66 16.48
C GLY A 336 -8.94 -11.26 17.16
N GLY A 337 -8.18 -10.47 17.89
CA GLY A 337 -6.98 -11.00 18.49
C GLY A 337 -6.48 -10.26 19.70
N PHE A 338 -5.57 -10.89 20.39
CA PHE A 338 -4.81 -10.26 21.46
C PHE A 338 -3.32 -10.64 21.37
N LYS A 339 -2.49 -9.76 21.92
CA LYS A 339 -1.04 -9.92 21.95
C LYS A 339 -0.51 -9.38 23.26
N TYR A 340 0.39 -10.09 23.90
CA TYR A 340 1.05 -9.65 25.09
C TYR A 340 2.55 -9.72 24.91
N ASP A 341 3.19 -8.57 24.78
CA ASP A 341 4.62 -8.37 24.63
C ASP A 341 5.26 -8.01 25.96
N PHE A 342 6.40 -8.59 26.26
CA PHE A 342 7.27 -8.21 27.37
C PHE A 342 8.63 -7.75 26.86
N ASP A 343 9.14 -6.70 27.49
CA ASP A 343 10.46 -6.12 27.26
C ASP A 343 11.22 -6.13 28.60
N TRP A 344 12.33 -6.89 28.67
CA TRP A 344 13.03 -7.17 29.90
C TRP A 344 14.55 -7.01 29.77
N TYR A 345 15.13 -6.20 30.63
CA TYR A 345 16.58 -5.98 30.78
C TYR A 345 17.08 -6.66 32.06
N PRO A 346 17.30 -7.98 32.11
CA PRO A 346 17.72 -8.68 33.32
C PRO A 346 19.06 -8.12 33.84
N ASN A 347 19.97 -7.78 32.94
CA ASN A 347 21.26 -7.18 33.19
C ASN A 347 21.74 -6.32 32.02
N SER A 348 22.95 -5.77 32.07
CA SER A 348 23.52 -4.93 31.02
C SER A 348 23.94 -5.67 29.75
N PHE A 349 23.98 -6.99 29.76
CA PHE A 349 24.41 -7.83 28.64
C PHE A 349 23.25 -8.45 27.88
N ASN A 350 22.03 -8.35 28.39
CA ASN A 350 20.86 -9.01 27.83
C ASN A 350 19.70 -8.04 27.75
N HIS A 351 19.05 -8.03 26.58
CA HIS A 351 17.76 -7.41 26.36
C HIS A 351 16.81 -8.45 25.77
N MET A 352 15.93 -8.96 26.60
CA MET A 352 14.97 -10.02 26.23
C MET A 352 13.64 -9.42 25.83
N ARG A 353 13.07 -9.89 24.72
CA ARG A 353 11.71 -9.63 24.30
C ARG A 353 11.01 -10.95 24.10
N PHE A 354 9.86 -11.12 24.71
CA PHE A 354 9.08 -12.35 24.60
C PHE A 354 7.60 -12.06 24.74
N GLY A 355 6.78 -12.96 24.24
CA GLY A 355 5.36 -12.75 24.30
C GLY A 355 4.55 -13.88 23.69
N ALA A 356 3.24 -13.67 23.71
CA ALA A 356 2.25 -14.54 23.11
C ALA A 356 1.27 -13.71 22.29
N ALA A 357 0.79 -14.28 21.20
CA ALA A 357 -0.25 -13.72 20.37
C ALA A 357 -1.28 -14.79 20.03
N MET A 358 -2.52 -14.38 19.83
CA MET A 358 -3.58 -15.24 19.32
C MET A 358 -4.50 -14.40 18.44
N ALA A 359 -4.78 -14.91 17.25
CA ALA A 359 -5.77 -14.33 16.36
C ALA A 359 -6.81 -15.38 15.95
N TYR A 360 -8.05 -14.95 15.86
CA TYR A 360 -9.15 -15.66 15.23
C TYR A 360 -9.48 -14.93 13.94
N HIS A 361 -9.55 -15.67 12.84
CA HIS A 361 -9.84 -15.14 11.51
C HIS A 361 -11.14 -15.76 11.00
N HIS A 362 -12.00 -14.92 10.44
CA HIS A 362 -13.21 -15.33 9.75
C HIS A 362 -13.16 -14.80 8.32
N TYR A 363 -12.94 -15.69 7.35
CA TYR A 363 -12.95 -15.41 5.93
C TYR A 363 -14.33 -15.71 5.38
N ASN A 364 -14.92 -14.79 4.67
CA ASN A 364 -16.25 -14.96 4.10
C ASN A 364 -16.28 -14.48 2.65
N THR A 365 -16.75 -15.35 1.76
CA THR A 365 -17.03 -15.00 0.37
C THR A 365 -18.45 -15.37 0.06
N SER A 366 -19.13 -14.53 -0.70
CA SER A 366 -20.52 -14.76 -1.15
C SER A 366 -20.67 -14.17 -2.54
N ARG A 367 -21.27 -14.95 -3.42
CA ARG A 367 -21.67 -14.51 -4.76
C ARG A 367 -23.14 -14.77 -4.93
N LYS A 368 -23.88 -13.80 -5.52
CA LYS A 368 -25.25 -13.97 -6.00
C LYS A 368 -25.27 -13.56 -7.45
N TYR A 369 -25.93 -14.36 -8.29
CA TYR A 369 -26.04 -14.02 -9.69
C TYR A 369 -27.43 -14.38 -10.26
N GLU A 370 -27.85 -13.58 -11.25
CA GLU A 370 -28.98 -13.85 -12.11
C GLU A 370 -28.52 -13.67 -13.56
N GLN A 371 -28.85 -14.67 -14.40
CA GLN A 371 -28.50 -14.62 -15.80
C GLN A 371 -29.75 -15.06 -16.62
N ARG A 372 -30.12 -14.24 -17.60
CA ARG A 372 -31.18 -14.53 -18.54
C ARG A 372 -30.67 -14.32 -19.97
N ASN A 373 -30.90 -15.28 -20.84
CA ASN A 373 -30.52 -15.19 -22.26
C ASN A 373 -31.73 -15.26 -23.15
N GLY A 374 -32.24 -14.11 -23.54
CA GLY A 374 -33.34 -13.97 -24.51
C GLY A 374 -32.88 -13.78 -25.96
N LEU A 375 -31.57 -13.79 -26.23
CA LEU A 375 -31.04 -13.66 -27.60
C LEU A 375 -30.98 -15.00 -28.36
N MET A 376 -31.05 -16.13 -27.64
CA MET A 376 -30.96 -17.47 -28.24
C MET A 376 -32.25 -18.24 -28.05
N PRO A 377 -33.00 -18.52 -29.14
CA PRO A 377 -34.27 -19.30 -29.09
C PRO A 377 -34.10 -20.71 -28.50
N SER A 378 -32.89 -21.27 -28.57
CA SER A 378 -32.57 -22.59 -28.01
C SER A 378 -32.49 -22.65 -26.49
N LEU A 379 -32.55 -21.48 -25.81
CA LEU A 379 -32.53 -21.35 -24.35
C LEU A 379 -33.89 -20.82 -23.84
N GLU A 380 -34.94 -20.91 -24.61
CA GLU A 380 -36.30 -20.63 -24.15
C GLU A 380 -36.80 -21.79 -23.28
N GLY A 381 -37.45 -21.47 -22.17
CA GLY A 381 -38.13 -22.45 -21.32
C GLY A 381 -39.32 -23.13 -22.04
N GLU A 382 -39.90 -24.15 -21.43
CA GLU A 382 -41.04 -24.91 -21.99
C GLU A 382 -42.28 -24.02 -22.30
N ASP A 383 -42.35 -22.85 -21.67
CA ASP A 383 -43.39 -21.83 -21.83
C ASP A 383 -43.02 -20.71 -22.82
N GLY A 384 -41.90 -20.82 -23.53
CA GLY A 384 -41.38 -19.80 -24.45
C GLY A 384 -40.75 -18.58 -23.75
N THR A 385 -40.55 -18.64 -22.44
CA THR A 385 -39.84 -17.60 -21.71
C THR A 385 -38.33 -17.84 -21.73
N PRO A 386 -37.49 -16.77 -21.70
CA PRO A 386 -36.03 -16.92 -21.60
C PRO A 386 -35.63 -17.75 -20.37
N GLU A 387 -34.74 -18.70 -20.56
CA GLU A 387 -34.19 -19.47 -19.43
C GLU A 387 -33.50 -18.55 -18.45
N THR A 388 -33.93 -18.59 -17.18
CA THR A 388 -33.35 -17.81 -16.10
C THR A 388 -32.52 -18.74 -15.24
N ASN A 389 -31.22 -18.45 -15.18
CA ASN A 389 -30.30 -19.13 -14.28
C ASN A 389 -29.99 -18.21 -13.10
N THR A 390 -30.48 -18.57 -11.92
CA THR A 390 -30.19 -17.85 -10.68
C THR A 390 -29.41 -18.73 -9.73
N GLY A 391 -28.44 -18.17 -9.05
CA GLY A 391 -27.64 -18.93 -8.11
C GLY A 391 -27.03 -18.06 -7.03
N GLY A 392 -26.49 -18.72 -6.06
CA GLY A 392 -25.70 -18.08 -5.02
C GLY A 392 -24.74 -19.09 -4.45
N ASP A 393 -23.49 -18.69 -4.40
CA ASP A 393 -22.40 -19.48 -3.85
C ASP A 393 -21.69 -18.68 -2.77
N GLY A 394 -21.22 -19.36 -1.75
CA GLY A 394 -20.44 -18.73 -0.71
C GLY A 394 -19.75 -19.75 0.15
N LYS A 395 -18.61 -19.39 0.66
CA LYS A 395 -17.85 -20.24 1.58
C LYS A 395 -17.25 -19.38 2.69
N ALA A 396 -17.48 -19.80 3.92
CA ALA A 396 -16.85 -19.22 5.08
C ALA A 396 -15.80 -20.19 5.64
N TYR A 397 -14.70 -19.62 6.10
CA TYR A 397 -13.64 -20.35 6.76
C TYR A 397 -13.32 -19.68 8.09
N ASP A 398 -13.20 -20.48 9.12
CA ASP A 398 -12.71 -20.05 10.43
C ASP A 398 -11.30 -20.57 10.64
N ALA A 399 -10.43 -19.71 11.17
CA ALA A 399 -9.06 -20.09 11.45
C ALA A 399 -8.57 -19.51 12.78
N PHE A 400 -7.66 -20.25 13.42
CA PHE A 400 -6.98 -19.84 14.66
C PHE A 400 -5.48 -19.78 14.43
N GLU A 401 -4.86 -18.66 14.84
CA GLU A 401 -3.43 -18.41 14.72
C GLU A 401 -2.83 -18.03 16.09
N PRO A 402 -2.54 -18.98 16.99
CA PRO A 402 -1.74 -18.73 18.18
C PRO A 402 -0.24 -18.74 17.86
N ALA A 403 0.53 -17.93 18.58
CA ALA A 403 1.97 -17.91 18.49
C ALA A 403 2.63 -17.58 19.83
N LEU A 404 3.78 -18.21 20.07
CA LEU A 404 4.70 -17.86 21.16
C LEU A 404 6.03 -17.40 20.55
N TYR A 405 6.66 -16.41 21.15
CA TYR A 405 7.93 -15.92 20.65
C TYR A 405 8.81 -15.42 21.79
N ALA A 406 10.09 -15.57 21.57
CA ALA A 406 11.13 -15.03 22.44
C ALA A 406 12.37 -14.69 21.61
N GLU A 407 13.00 -13.58 21.92
CA GLU A 407 14.31 -13.18 21.38
C GLU A 407 15.15 -12.57 22.49
N ASN A 408 16.46 -12.72 22.40
CA ASN A 408 17.38 -12.03 23.26
C ASN A 408 18.49 -11.34 22.47
N GLU A 409 18.70 -10.09 22.76
CA GLU A 409 19.81 -9.29 22.24
C GLU A 409 20.96 -9.37 23.24
N PHE A 410 22.01 -10.10 22.86
CA PHE A 410 23.22 -10.33 23.65
C PHE A 410 24.26 -9.27 23.30
N PHE A 411 24.58 -8.40 24.23
CA PHE A 411 25.68 -7.44 24.13
C PHE A 411 26.99 -8.16 24.52
N ILE A 412 27.58 -8.90 23.56
CA ILE A 412 28.75 -9.76 23.80
C ILE A 412 29.99 -8.92 24.08
N ALA A 413 30.13 -7.81 23.37
CA ALA A 413 31.18 -6.83 23.56
C ALA A 413 30.61 -5.43 23.25
N TYR A 414 31.38 -4.38 23.62
CA TYR A 414 30.95 -2.99 23.33
C TYR A 414 30.67 -2.71 21.85
N ASN A 415 31.26 -3.50 20.95
CA ASN A 415 31.13 -3.35 19.51
C ASN A 415 30.45 -4.55 18.81
N PHE A 416 29.99 -5.56 19.56
CA PHE A 416 29.47 -6.81 19.00
C PHE A 416 28.18 -7.21 19.70
N THR A 417 27.09 -7.29 18.93
CA THR A 417 25.76 -7.64 19.43
C THR A 417 25.17 -8.76 18.58
N LEU A 418 24.65 -9.79 19.24
CA LEU A 418 23.90 -10.88 18.62
C LEU A 418 22.47 -10.83 19.12
N ASN A 419 21.50 -10.82 18.20
CA ASN A 419 20.10 -11.08 18.50
C ASN A 419 19.78 -12.51 18.03
N ALA A 420 19.22 -13.34 18.88
CA ALA A 420 18.74 -14.68 18.55
C ALA A 420 17.31 -14.84 19.07
N GLY A 421 16.42 -15.29 18.20
CA GLY A 421 15.01 -15.44 18.51
C GLY A 421 14.37 -16.64 17.85
N LEU A 422 13.25 -17.05 18.40
CA LEU A 422 12.38 -18.09 17.86
C LEU A 422 10.93 -17.64 18.03
N ARG A 423 10.17 -17.75 16.94
CA ARG A 423 8.72 -17.72 16.97
C ARG A 423 8.20 -19.12 16.65
N LEU A 424 7.28 -19.61 17.44
CA LEU A 424 6.53 -20.82 17.17
C LEU A 424 5.10 -20.41 16.86
N SER A 425 4.73 -20.45 15.59
CA SER A 425 3.38 -20.15 15.12
C SER A 425 2.61 -21.43 14.82
N MET A 426 1.33 -21.43 15.11
CA MET A 426 0.42 -22.50 14.77
C MET A 426 -0.76 -21.90 14.01
N PHE A 427 -1.26 -22.64 13.02
CA PHE A 427 -2.44 -22.23 12.27
C PHE A 427 -3.36 -23.42 12.09
N SER A 428 -4.63 -23.24 12.41
CA SER A 428 -5.66 -24.28 12.30
C SER A 428 -6.81 -23.78 11.43
N SER A 429 -7.06 -24.46 10.31
CA SER A 429 -8.13 -24.16 9.37
C SER A 429 -8.47 -25.40 8.54
N GLY A 430 -9.73 -25.53 8.09
CA GLY A 430 -10.15 -26.60 7.17
C GLY A 430 -9.90 -28.02 7.71
N GLY A 431 -9.92 -28.21 9.02
CA GLY A 431 -9.67 -29.50 9.67
C GLY A 431 -8.20 -29.90 9.76
N LYS A 432 -7.27 -29.02 9.40
CA LYS A 432 -5.82 -29.25 9.50
C LYS A 432 -5.14 -28.20 10.37
N THR A 433 -4.12 -28.63 11.09
CA THR A 433 -3.27 -27.76 11.90
C THR A 433 -1.82 -27.85 11.44
N TRP A 434 -1.19 -26.71 11.24
CA TRP A 434 0.23 -26.58 10.95
C TRP A 434 0.94 -25.96 12.14
N VAL A 435 2.17 -26.37 12.39
CA VAL A 435 3.05 -25.79 13.42
C VAL A 435 4.36 -25.46 12.76
N ASN A 436 4.72 -24.17 12.76
CA ASN A 436 5.91 -23.68 12.06
C ASN A 436 6.88 -23.01 13.06
N PRO A 437 8.07 -23.58 13.25
CA PRO A 437 9.16 -22.90 13.92
C PRO A 437 9.78 -21.85 12.97
N GLU A 438 9.92 -20.63 13.45
CA GLU A 438 10.47 -19.49 12.72
C GLU A 438 11.71 -18.95 13.46
N PRO A 439 12.88 -19.59 13.29
CA PRO A 439 14.14 -19.12 13.87
C PRO A 439 14.59 -17.83 13.21
N ARG A 440 15.21 -16.96 14.00
CA ARG A 440 15.74 -15.65 13.58
C ARG A 440 17.05 -15.36 14.28
N ALA A 441 17.99 -14.84 13.54
CA ALA A 441 19.26 -14.41 14.09
C ALA A 441 19.73 -13.13 13.40
N ALA A 442 20.27 -12.20 14.16
CA ALA A 442 20.89 -11.00 13.61
C ALA A 442 22.17 -10.68 14.37
N LEU A 443 23.18 -10.29 13.64
CA LEU A 443 24.50 -9.96 14.13
C LEU A 443 24.83 -8.52 13.76
N LYS A 444 25.34 -7.75 14.71
CA LYS A 444 25.85 -6.40 14.47
C LYS A 444 27.29 -6.32 14.99
N TRP A 445 28.17 -5.81 14.14
CA TRP A 445 29.56 -5.52 14.47
C TRP A 445 29.86 -4.05 14.15
N MET A 446 30.09 -3.27 15.18
CA MET A 446 30.58 -1.88 15.08
C MET A 446 32.10 -1.92 14.84
N ILE A 447 32.49 -1.73 13.57
CA ILE A 447 33.91 -1.76 13.16
C ILE A 447 34.59 -0.47 13.61
N THR A 448 33.93 0.67 13.40
CA THR A 448 34.30 1.97 13.89
C THR A 448 33.09 2.71 14.45
N LYS A 449 33.26 3.92 14.99
CA LYS A 449 32.11 4.76 15.43
C LYS A 449 31.13 5.07 14.30
N ASP A 450 31.57 5.08 13.03
CA ASP A 450 30.77 5.46 11.88
C ASP A 450 30.51 4.30 10.91
N LEU A 451 31.19 3.16 11.09
CA LEU A 451 31.07 1.98 10.22
C LEU A 451 30.58 0.77 11.00
N CYS A 452 29.49 0.18 10.59
CA CYS A 452 28.98 -1.06 11.14
C CYS A 452 28.66 -2.09 10.05
N SER A 453 28.83 -3.37 10.39
CA SER A 453 28.38 -4.51 9.57
C SER A 453 27.23 -5.20 10.27
N LYS A 454 26.24 -5.62 9.51
CA LYS A 454 25.12 -6.43 10.01
C LYS A 454 24.89 -7.64 9.11
N LEU A 455 24.42 -8.73 9.71
CA LEU A 455 24.04 -9.96 9.03
C LEU A 455 22.79 -10.50 9.72
N SER A 456 21.82 -10.96 8.97
CA SER A 456 20.61 -11.59 9.54
C SER A 456 20.18 -12.81 8.74
N TYR A 457 19.54 -13.72 9.45
CA TYR A 457 18.76 -14.81 8.91
C TYR A 457 17.36 -14.76 9.52
N THR A 458 16.34 -14.99 8.69
CA THR A 458 14.95 -14.97 9.13
C THR A 458 14.15 -16.00 8.37
N ARG A 459 13.40 -16.85 9.10
CA ARG A 459 12.34 -17.68 8.55
C ARG A 459 10.99 -17.10 8.90
N MET A 460 10.07 -17.06 7.92
CA MET A 460 8.73 -16.52 8.05
C MET A 460 7.70 -17.49 7.45
N SER A 461 6.50 -17.52 8.04
CA SER A 461 5.36 -18.29 7.52
C SER A 461 4.16 -17.37 7.30
N GLN A 462 3.40 -17.65 6.23
CA GLN A 462 2.17 -16.91 5.89
C GLN A 462 1.02 -17.90 5.71
N TYR A 463 -0.11 -17.59 6.34
CA TYR A 463 -1.28 -18.46 6.42
C TYR A 463 -2.49 -17.92 5.66
N ALA A 464 -2.44 -16.67 5.22
CA ALA A 464 -3.47 -16.04 4.42
C ALA A 464 -2.96 -15.82 2.99
N HIS A 465 -3.74 -16.24 2.00
CA HIS A 465 -3.44 -16.12 0.58
C HIS A 465 -4.35 -15.08 -0.05
N LEU A 466 -3.81 -14.18 -0.87
CA LEU A 466 -4.62 -13.32 -1.71
C LEU A 466 -4.96 -14.07 -3.00
N VAL A 467 -6.23 -14.39 -3.16
CA VAL A 467 -6.77 -15.04 -4.36
C VAL A 467 -7.09 -13.96 -5.37
N SER A 468 -6.32 -13.94 -6.45
CA SER A 468 -6.45 -12.99 -7.56
C SER A 468 -6.38 -13.74 -8.89
N ALA A 469 -7.25 -13.40 -9.81
CA ALA A 469 -7.22 -13.93 -11.18
C ALA A 469 -6.52 -12.96 -12.16
N MET A 470 -5.92 -11.89 -11.64
CA MET A 470 -5.11 -10.92 -12.39
C MET A 470 -3.83 -10.61 -11.63
N TYR A 471 -2.80 -10.15 -12.33
CA TYR A 471 -1.54 -9.69 -11.72
C TYR A 471 -1.62 -8.24 -11.17
N ILE A 472 -2.80 -7.61 -11.24
CA ILE A 472 -3.08 -6.29 -10.65
C ILE A 472 -3.90 -6.51 -9.39
N GLU A 473 -3.52 -5.84 -8.29
CA GLU A 473 -4.31 -5.86 -7.07
C GLU A 473 -5.60 -5.05 -7.27
N LEU A 474 -6.74 -5.77 -7.26
CA LEU A 474 -8.06 -5.19 -7.46
C LEU A 474 -8.89 -5.31 -6.18
N PRO A 475 -9.89 -4.45 -5.99
CA PRO A 475 -10.88 -4.62 -4.91
C PRO A 475 -11.66 -5.94 -4.96
N THR A 476 -11.68 -6.59 -6.12
CA THR A 476 -12.31 -7.90 -6.34
C THR A 476 -11.51 -9.08 -5.79
N ASN A 477 -10.23 -8.87 -5.44
CA ASN A 477 -9.38 -9.90 -4.87
C ASN A 477 -9.86 -10.29 -3.48
N SER A 478 -9.73 -11.56 -3.14
CA SER A 478 -10.21 -12.11 -1.89
C SER A 478 -9.10 -12.77 -1.06
N TRP A 479 -9.11 -12.54 0.23
CA TRP A 479 -8.23 -13.25 1.15
C TRP A 479 -8.84 -14.57 1.58
N MET A 480 -8.05 -15.65 1.49
CA MET A 480 -8.42 -17.01 1.87
C MET A 480 -7.39 -17.61 2.83
N PRO A 481 -7.81 -18.45 3.79
CA PRO A 481 -6.87 -19.11 4.68
C PRO A 481 -6.14 -20.24 4.00
N SER A 482 -5.02 -20.65 4.55
CA SER A 482 -4.41 -21.94 4.19
C SER A 482 -5.35 -23.09 4.47
N THR A 483 -5.40 -24.03 3.50
CA THR A 483 -6.19 -25.27 3.56
C THR A 483 -5.31 -26.47 3.24
N PRO A 484 -5.80 -27.71 3.39
CA PRO A 484 -5.03 -28.90 2.98
C PRO A 484 -4.54 -28.87 1.52
N SER A 485 -5.29 -28.23 0.61
CA SER A 485 -4.96 -28.11 -0.81
C SER A 485 -4.09 -26.88 -1.13
N ALA A 486 -4.16 -25.86 -0.29
CA ALA A 486 -3.34 -24.64 -0.38
C ALA A 486 -2.60 -24.42 0.95
N PRO A 487 -1.48 -25.13 1.19
CA PRO A 487 -0.76 -25.10 2.47
C PRO A 487 -0.11 -23.73 2.74
N PRO A 488 0.33 -23.46 3.98
CA PRO A 488 1.04 -22.24 4.31
C PRO A 488 2.25 -22.02 3.42
N MET A 489 2.48 -20.75 3.06
CA MET A 489 3.71 -20.32 2.41
C MET A 489 4.81 -20.12 3.44
N VAL A 490 6.06 -20.39 3.06
CA VAL A 490 7.24 -20.22 3.91
C VAL A 490 8.33 -19.51 3.14
N SER A 491 9.03 -18.58 3.78
CA SER A 491 10.23 -17.94 3.23
C SER A 491 11.41 -18.07 4.17
N ASP A 492 12.59 -18.28 3.59
CA ASP A 492 13.88 -18.17 4.25
C ASP A 492 14.69 -17.05 3.60
N GLN A 493 15.19 -16.11 4.41
CA GLN A 493 15.95 -14.96 3.93
C GLN A 493 17.24 -14.79 4.73
N ILE A 494 18.36 -14.61 4.00
CA ILE A 494 19.63 -14.14 4.54
C ILE A 494 19.87 -12.74 3.97
N ALA A 495 20.23 -11.79 4.80
CA ALA A 495 20.58 -10.43 4.39
C ALA A 495 21.76 -9.90 5.20
N GLY A 496 22.63 -9.13 4.55
CA GLY A 496 23.76 -8.55 5.24
C GLY A 496 24.26 -7.29 4.54
N GLY A 497 24.91 -6.40 5.29
CA GLY A 497 25.35 -5.14 4.73
C GLY A 497 26.40 -4.40 5.56
N LEU A 498 26.92 -3.37 4.93
CA LEU A 498 27.83 -2.39 5.50
C LEU A 498 27.13 -1.03 5.55
N TYR A 499 27.19 -0.37 6.68
CA TYR A 499 26.55 0.90 6.97
C TYR A 499 27.59 1.90 7.43
N PHE A 500 27.85 2.89 6.60
CA PHE A 500 28.79 3.97 6.87
C PHE A 500 28.03 5.30 7.02
N THR A 501 27.97 5.84 8.23
CA THR A 501 27.12 6.98 8.59
C THR A 501 27.92 8.06 9.35
N PRO A 502 28.91 8.75 8.71
CA PRO A 502 29.53 9.92 9.28
C PRO A 502 28.55 11.10 9.33
N GLU A 503 28.95 12.21 9.93
CA GLU A 503 28.08 13.32 10.33
C GLU A 503 27.05 13.78 9.27
N HIS A 504 27.49 14.02 8.04
CA HIS A 504 26.64 14.52 6.95
C HIS A 504 26.36 13.50 5.82
N PHE A 505 27.07 12.38 5.82
CA PHE A 505 26.96 11.39 4.77
C PHE A 505 26.37 10.09 5.28
N ARG A 506 25.76 9.35 4.39
CA ARG A 506 25.27 8.00 4.62
C ARG A 506 25.55 7.16 3.39
N LEU A 507 26.24 6.03 3.58
CA LEU A 507 26.44 5.03 2.52
C LEU A 507 26.14 3.66 3.12
N ASN A 508 25.05 3.04 2.65
CA ASN A 508 24.65 1.71 3.04
C ASN A 508 24.71 0.81 1.81
N VAL A 509 25.29 -0.36 1.96
CA VAL A 509 25.34 -1.40 0.92
C VAL A 509 24.83 -2.68 1.55
N GLU A 510 23.72 -3.21 1.06
CA GLU A 510 23.09 -4.44 1.56
C GLU A 510 22.94 -5.45 0.43
N GLY A 511 23.06 -6.74 0.75
CA GLY A 511 22.72 -7.84 -0.14
C GLY A 511 21.77 -8.81 0.53
N TRP A 512 20.94 -9.47 -0.27
CA TRP A 512 20.01 -10.49 0.23
C TRP A 512 19.94 -11.70 -0.70
N TYR A 513 19.55 -12.82 -0.11
CA TYR A 513 19.12 -14.03 -0.79
C TYR A 513 17.88 -14.56 -0.08
N LYS A 514 16.80 -14.83 -0.82
CA LYS A 514 15.49 -15.23 -0.31
C LYS A 514 14.93 -16.36 -1.14
N THR A 515 14.41 -17.39 -0.48
CA THR A 515 13.60 -18.45 -1.08
C THR A 515 12.19 -18.42 -0.54
N MET A 516 11.23 -18.82 -1.35
CA MET A 516 9.81 -18.86 -1.02
C MET A 516 9.23 -20.18 -1.53
N ASP A 517 8.51 -20.87 -0.65
CA ASP A 517 7.79 -22.12 -0.96
C ASP A 517 6.29 -21.94 -0.73
N GLY A 518 5.47 -22.64 -1.52
CA GLY A 518 4.02 -22.63 -1.37
C GLY A 518 3.34 -21.42 -1.99
N MET A 519 4.02 -20.63 -2.84
CA MET A 519 3.41 -19.52 -3.56
C MET A 519 2.26 -19.99 -4.44
N LEU A 520 1.19 -19.20 -4.54
CA LEU A 520 0.03 -19.55 -5.34
C LEU A 520 0.00 -18.76 -6.65
N SER A 521 -0.36 -19.45 -7.74
CA SER A 521 -0.61 -18.84 -9.04
C SER A 521 -1.93 -19.36 -9.61
N TYR A 522 -2.69 -18.46 -10.25
CA TYR A 522 -3.94 -18.81 -10.90
C TYR A 522 -3.70 -19.60 -12.19
N ASN A 523 -4.44 -20.68 -12.38
CA ASN A 523 -4.30 -21.59 -13.53
C ASN A 523 -5.18 -21.24 -14.72
N GLY A 524 -6.11 -20.30 -14.56
CA GLY A 524 -7.07 -19.92 -15.58
C GLY A 524 -6.65 -18.72 -16.42
N ALA A 525 -7.53 -18.31 -17.35
CA ALA A 525 -7.41 -17.06 -18.06
C ALA A 525 -7.65 -15.87 -17.10
N ASN A 526 -7.02 -14.73 -17.36
CA ASN A 526 -7.25 -13.52 -16.59
C ASN A 526 -8.74 -13.21 -16.50
N ALA A 527 -9.22 -13.00 -15.28
CA ALA A 527 -10.61 -12.70 -14.98
C ALA A 527 -10.71 -11.58 -13.95
N PHE A 528 -11.73 -10.74 -14.10
CA PHE A 528 -11.96 -9.63 -13.15
C PHE A 528 -12.33 -10.14 -11.76
N TYR A 529 -12.99 -11.28 -11.68
CA TYR A 529 -13.33 -11.97 -10.43
C TYR A 529 -12.57 -13.29 -10.34
N PRO A 530 -11.88 -13.56 -9.22
CA PRO A 530 -11.29 -14.87 -8.98
C PRO A 530 -12.41 -15.90 -8.74
N PRO A 531 -12.17 -17.20 -9.02
CA PRO A 531 -13.11 -18.26 -8.71
C PRO A 531 -13.18 -18.48 -7.20
N LEU A 532 -14.24 -18.02 -6.56
CA LEU A 532 -14.37 -18.03 -5.10
C LEU A 532 -14.81 -19.39 -4.54
N VAL A 533 -15.62 -20.15 -5.28
CA VAL A 533 -16.24 -21.41 -4.82
C VAL A 533 -15.22 -22.55 -4.78
N ASN A 534 -14.47 -22.72 -5.86
CA ASN A 534 -13.47 -23.80 -6.01
C ASN A 534 -12.06 -23.20 -6.15
N TRP A 535 -11.77 -22.14 -5.39
CA TRP A 535 -10.50 -21.43 -5.51
C TRP A 535 -9.30 -22.37 -5.32
N GLU A 536 -9.38 -23.33 -4.39
CA GLU A 536 -8.31 -24.29 -4.08
C GLU A 536 -7.85 -25.12 -5.27
N THR A 537 -8.76 -25.40 -6.23
CA THR A 537 -8.46 -26.17 -7.45
C THR A 537 -8.09 -25.29 -8.65
N SER A 538 -8.37 -24.00 -8.55
CA SER A 538 -8.08 -23.00 -9.58
C SER A 538 -6.70 -22.39 -9.44
N PHE A 539 -5.99 -22.70 -8.37
CA PHE A 539 -4.62 -22.22 -8.08
C PHE A 539 -3.66 -23.39 -7.97
N THR A 540 -2.42 -23.16 -8.38
CA THR A 540 -1.31 -24.10 -8.20
C THR A 540 -0.27 -23.52 -7.28
N SER A 541 0.38 -24.41 -6.53
CA SER A 541 1.48 -24.07 -5.64
C SER A 541 2.82 -24.11 -6.39
N GLY A 542 3.69 -23.19 -6.09
CA GLY A 542 5.02 -23.06 -6.70
C GLY A 542 6.05 -22.49 -5.75
N LYS A 543 7.20 -22.13 -6.32
CA LYS A 543 8.37 -21.63 -5.62
C LYS A 543 8.80 -20.27 -6.16
N GLY A 544 9.43 -19.48 -5.31
CA GLY A 544 10.08 -18.25 -5.67
C GLY A 544 11.51 -18.20 -5.15
N GLU A 545 12.38 -17.52 -5.88
CA GLU A 545 13.76 -17.23 -5.49
C GLU A 545 14.08 -15.78 -5.84
N SER A 546 14.72 -15.05 -4.93
CA SER A 546 15.16 -13.67 -5.18
C SER A 546 16.48 -13.38 -4.50
N TYR A 547 17.32 -12.63 -5.19
CA TYR A 547 18.59 -12.13 -4.65
C TYR A 547 18.97 -10.79 -5.28
N GLY A 548 19.78 -10.02 -4.57
CA GLY A 548 20.16 -8.71 -5.08
C GLY A 548 21.10 -7.93 -4.18
N LEU A 549 21.39 -6.73 -4.66
CA LEU A 549 22.23 -5.73 -4.00
C LEU A 549 21.49 -4.39 -3.95
N GLU A 550 21.58 -3.73 -2.81
CA GLU A 550 21.06 -2.40 -2.57
C GLU A 550 22.18 -1.44 -2.20
N VAL A 551 22.10 -0.22 -2.72
CA VAL A 551 22.99 0.86 -2.35
C VAL A 551 22.15 2.09 -2.02
N GLU A 552 22.39 2.67 -0.86
CA GLU A 552 21.86 3.96 -0.46
C GLU A 552 23.03 4.91 -0.22
N ALA A 553 23.05 6.05 -0.92
CA ALA A 553 24.03 7.12 -0.73
C ALA A 553 23.28 8.42 -0.41
N GLY A 554 23.52 9.00 0.74
CA GLY A 554 22.83 10.19 1.23
C GLY A 554 23.78 11.29 1.70
N TYR A 555 23.41 12.53 1.44
CA TYR A 555 23.99 13.72 2.03
C TYR A 555 22.90 14.53 2.73
N GLU A 556 23.10 14.90 3.97
CA GLU A 556 22.11 15.61 4.77
C GLU A 556 22.75 16.79 5.50
N SER A 557 22.17 17.97 5.25
CA SER A 557 22.50 19.20 5.96
C SER A 557 21.22 20.00 6.19
N PRO A 558 21.19 21.05 7.03
CA PRO A 558 20.00 21.84 7.28
C PRO A 558 19.38 22.47 6.02
N LYS A 559 20.20 22.74 5.00
CA LYS A 559 19.73 23.36 3.74
C LYS A 559 19.56 22.41 2.58
N LEU A 560 20.24 21.27 2.59
CA LEU A 560 20.27 20.36 1.45
C LEU A 560 20.23 18.92 1.92
N GLU A 561 19.27 18.16 1.42
CA GLU A 561 19.15 16.74 1.58
C GLU A 561 19.13 16.10 0.19
N LEU A 562 20.05 15.18 -0.08
CA LEU A 562 20.13 14.44 -1.34
C LEU A 562 20.31 12.97 -1.00
N THR A 563 19.52 12.11 -1.63
CA THR A 563 19.65 10.67 -1.47
C THR A 563 19.52 9.97 -2.82
N ALA A 564 20.46 9.10 -3.10
CA ALA A 564 20.45 8.21 -4.24
C ALA A 564 20.26 6.77 -3.77
N TYR A 565 19.32 6.08 -4.37
CA TYR A 565 19.04 4.67 -4.15
C TYR A 565 19.30 3.89 -5.43
N TYR A 566 19.97 2.75 -5.30
CA TYR A 566 20.14 1.80 -6.39
C TYR A 566 19.79 0.40 -5.92
N THR A 567 19.08 -0.34 -6.75
CA THR A 567 18.77 -1.75 -6.52
C THR A 567 19.12 -2.56 -7.77
N LEU A 568 19.85 -3.63 -7.58
CA LEU A 568 20.08 -4.68 -8.55
C LEU A 568 19.40 -5.95 -8.03
N CYS A 569 18.39 -6.47 -8.75
CA CYS A 569 17.56 -7.57 -8.29
C CYS A 569 17.36 -8.63 -9.36
N TRP A 570 17.33 -9.88 -8.95
CA TRP A 570 16.83 -11.02 -9.70
C TRP A 570 15.71 -11.66 -8.94
N SER A 571 14.56 -11.86 -9.59
CA SER A 571 13.38 -12.53 -9.03
C SER A 571 12.88 -13.59 -9.99
N TRP A 572 12.73 -14.81 -9.49
CA TRP A 572 12.36 -15.99 -10.25
C TRP A 572 11.15 -16.68 -9.63
N ARG A 573 10.33 -17.31 -10.49
CA ARG A 573 9.21 -18.14 -10.11
C ARG A 573 9.30 -19.49 -10.82
N GLN A 574 8.73 -20.53 -10.20
CA GLN A 574 8.57 -21.85 -10.79
C GLN A 574 7.25 -22.46 -10.34
N PHE A 575 6.40 -22.78 -11.31
CA PHE A 575 5.10 -23.46 -11.10
C PHE A 575 5.02 -24.64 -12.05
N GLU A 576 5.44 -25.81 -11.59
CA GLU A 576 5.58 -27.02 -12.39
C GLU A 576 4.28 -27.45 -13.10
N ALA A 577 3.12 -27.08 -12.56
CA ALA A 577 1.82 -27.43 -13.11
C ALA A 577 1.54 -26.83 -14.50
N TYR A 578 2.10 -25.67 -14.83
CA TYR A 578 1.92 -25.04 -16.13
C TYR A 578 3.21 -24.69 -16.87
N TYR A 579 4.35 -24.58 -16.14
CA TYR A 579 5.66 -24.35 -16.75
C TYR A 579 6.76 -24.95 -15.87
N PRO A 580 7.49 -25.99 -16.36
CA PRO A 580 8.39 -26.77 -15.50
C PRO A 580 9.73 -26.09 -15.19
N PHE A 581 10.07 -25.02 -15.91
CA PHE A 581 11.35 -24.32 -15.74
C PHE A 581 11.16 -23.03 -14.92
N PRO A 582 12.20 -22.57 -14.20
CA PRO A 582 12.19 -21.25 -13.61
C PRO A 582 12.03 -20.15 -14.67
N PHE A 583 11.22 -19.16 -14.40
CA PHE A 583 11.00 -18.00 -15.25
C PHE A 583 11.09 -16.71 -14.43
N PRO A 584 11.47 -15.56 -15.04
CA PRO A 584 11.53 -14.30 -14.33
C PRO A 584 10.16 -13.88 -13.82
N ASP A 585 10.14 -13.31 -12.62
CA ASP A 585 8.93 -12.72 -12.05
C ASP A 585 8.46 -11.49 -12.87
N HIS A 586 7.18 -11.20 -12.78
CA HIS A 586 6.57 -10.01 -13.39
C HIS A 586 7.23 -8.71 -12.88
N ASN A 587 7.62 -8.64 -11.61
CA ASN A 587 8.32 -7.51 -10.99
C ASN A 587 9.87 -7.67 -11.00
N ASP A 588 10.45 -8.44 -11.92
CA ASP A 588 11.92 -8.53 -12.10
C ASP A 588 12.46 -7.22 -12.72
N ASN A 589 12.37 -6.14 -11.92
CA ASN A 589 12.99 -4.85 -12.26
C ASN A 589 14.51 -4.93 -12.04
N ARG A 590 15.25 -5.45 -13.01
CA ARG A 590 16.69 -5.75 -12.87
C ARG A 590 17.49 -4.59 -12.29
N HIS A 591 17.25 -3.39 -12.76
CA HIS A 591 17.88 -2.15 -12.31
C HIS A 591 16.81 -1.16 -11.86
N LYS A 592 16.99 -0.59 -10.70
CA LYS A 592 16.17 0.51 -10.20
C LYS A 592 17.05 1.59 -9.61
N VAL A 593 16.81 2.85 -9.99
CA VAL A 593 17.51 4.04 -9.48
C VAL A 593 16.46 5.05 -9.04
N ASN A 594 16.59 5.57 -7.83
CA ASN A 594 15.81 6.70 -7.35
C ASN A 594 16.74 7.80 -6.84
N LEU A 595 16.52 9.02 -7.30
CA LEU A 595 17.22 10.21 -6.84
C LEU A 595 16.21 11.15 -6.20
N VAL A 596 16.39 11.42 -4.92
CA VAL A 596 15.50 12.27 -4.13
C VAL A 596 16.30 13.44 -3.57
N GLY A 597 15.79 14.65 -3.75
CA GLY A 597 16.46 15.83 -3.22
C GLY A 597 15.47 16.87 -2.67
N THR A 598 15.88 17.50 -1.57
CA THR A 598 15.18 18.64 -0.97
C THR A 598 16.18 19.74 -0.70
N TRP A 599 15.92 20.92 -1.25
CA TRP A 599 16.71 22.13 -1.00
C TRP A 599 15.87 23.18 -0.29
N ARG A 600 16.38 23.67 0.84
CA ARG A 600 15.74 24.69 1.68
C ARG A 600 16.56 26.00 1.59
N PRO A 601 16.37 26.81 0.52
CA PRO A 601 17.13 28.06 0.35
C PRO A 601 16.85 29.08 1.46
N SER A 602 15.65 29.05 2.01
CA SER A 602 15.25 29.88 3.14
C SER A 602 14.28 29.14 4.06
N ARG A 603 13.93 29.73 5.20
CA ARG A 603 12.92 29.19 6.13
C ARG A 603 11.54 29.02 5.50
N ASN A 604 11.22 29.86 4.51
CA ASN A 604 9.91 29.88 3.87
C ASN A 604 9.80 28.93 2.69
N TRP A 605 10.91 28.59 2.03
CA TRP A 605 10.91 27.81 0.81
C TRP A 605 11.55 26.44 1.01
N SER A 606 10.90 25.41 0.48
CA SER A 606 11.48 24.09 0.27
C SER A 606 11.23 23.68 -1.18
N LEU A 607 12.27 23.36 -1.91
CA LEU A 607 12.21 22.85 -3.27
C LEU A 607 12.62 21.38 -3.24
N TYR A 608 11.88 20.53 -3.96
CA TYR A 608 12.17 19.12 -3.98
C TYR A 608 12.03 18.54 -5.37
N PHE A 609 12.78 17.49 -5.63
CA PHE A 609 12.67 16.68 -6.82
C PHE A 609 12.76 15.20 -6.47
N ASN A 610 12.19 14.38 -7.35
CA ASN A 610 12.23 12.94 -7.29
C ASN A 610 12.35 12.40 -8.71
N TRP A 611 13.47 11.75 -9.02
CA TRP A 611 13.66 11.06 -10.29
C TRP A 611 13.72 9.56 -10.08
N ASN A 612 12.90 8.85 -10.86
CA ASN A 612 12.75 7.41 -10.80
C ASN A 612 13.15 6.82 -12.15
N TYR A 613 13.89 5.74 -12.09
CA TYR A 613 14.17 4.86 -13.21
C TYR A 613 14.10 3.41 -12.77
N HIS A 614 13.47 2.55 -13.56
CA HIS A 614 13.65 1.11 -13.43
C HIS A 614 13.53 0.40 -14.78
N SER A 615 14.18 -0.76 -14.88
CA SER A 615 13.96 -1.70 -15.97
C SER A 615 12.48 -2.07 -16.04
N GLY A 616 11.93 -2.13 -17.24
CA GLY A 616 10.51 -2.43 -17.46
C GLY A 616 10.06 -3.72 -16.80
N ASN A 617 8.81 -3.73 -16.31
CA ASN A 617 8.13 -4.91 -15.80
C ASN A 617 7.97 -5.96 -16.90
N ARG A 618 7.70 -7.20 -16.50
CA ARG A 618 7.50 -8.29 -17.45
C ARG A 618 6.03 -8.65 -17.58
N ILE A 619 5.64 -8.98 -18.79
CA ILE A 619 4.29 -9.44 -19.13
C ILE A 619 4.37 -10.69 -19.99
N THR A 620 3.25 -11.39 -20.10
CA THR A 620 3.12 -12.53 -21.00
C THR A 620 2.44 -12.08 -22.30
N LEU A 621 3.17 -12.15 -23.40
CA LEU A 621 2.60 -11.97 -24.74
C LEU A 621 2.73 -13.27 -25.55
N PRO A 622 1.78 -13.54 -26.48
CA PRO A 622 1.94 -14.64 -27.41
C PRO A 622 3.21 -14.52 -28.22
N SER A 623 3.93 -15.62 -28.39
CA SER A 623 5.17 -15.68 -29.18
C SER A 623 4.87 -15.95 -30.65
N HIS A 624 3.80 -16.70 -30.94
CA HIS A 624 3.37 -17.08 -32.27
C HIS A 624 1.85 -17.11 -32.35
N VAL A 625 1.34 -16.84 -33.55
CA VAL A 625 -0.07 -17.07 -33.89
C VAL A 625 -0.13 -18.15 -34.98
N ILE A 626 -0.85 -19.24 -34.71
CA ILE A 626 -1.03 -20.33 -35.65
C ILE A 626 -2.44 -20.21 -36.23
N TYR A 627 -2.53 -20.09 -37.54
CA TYR A 627 -3.78 -20.09 -38.28
C TYR A 627 -4.13 -21.52 -38.70
N PHE A 628 -5.27 -22.01 -38.26
CA PHE A 628 -5.79 -23.33 -38.70
C PHE A 628 -6.75 -23.23 -39.87
N HIS A 629 -7.40 -22.09 -40.04
CA HIS A 629 -8.33 -21.75 -41.13
C HIS A 629 -8.46 -20.22 -41.18
N GLU A 630 -9.02 -19.66 -42.25
CA GLU A 630 -9.17 -18.21 -42.43
C GLU A 630 -9.90 -17.50 -41.27
N SER A 631 -10.69 -18.24 -40.45
CA SER A 631 -11.44 -17.70 -39.31
C SER A 631 -11.01 -18.18 -37.93
N HIS A 632 -9.97 -19.03 -37.82
CA HIS A 632 -9.54 -19.60 -36.56
C HIS A 632 -8.03 -19.49 -36.37
N SER A 633 -7.62 -18.81 -35.34
CA SER A 633 -6.23 -18.69 -34.93
C SER A 633 -6.04 -19.06 -33.45
N ASN A 634 -4.93 -19.72 -33.13
CA ASN A 634 -4.51 -19.98 -31.77
C ASN A 634 -3.21 -19.24 -31.45
N MET A 635 -3.16 -18.64 -30.27
CA MET A 635 -1.99 -17.95 -29.76
C MET A 635 -1.13 -18.92 -28.94
N LEU A 636 0.16 -19.00 -29.25
CA LEU A 636 1.13 -19.81 -28.53
C LEU A 636 1.98 -18.94 -27.63
N TYR A 637 2.15 -19.38 -26.37
CA TYR A 637 2.98 -18.75 -25.37
C TYR A 637 4.18 -19.66 -25.07
N GLN A 638 5.41 -19.11 -25.11
CA GLN A 638 6.62 -19.91 -24.84
C GLN A 638 6.88 -20.06 -23.34
N ALA A 639 6.78 -18.95 -22.61
CA ALA A 639 7.01 -18.91 -21.17
C ALA A 639 6.17 -17.82 -20.53
N PRO A 640 5.84 -17.92 -19.24
CA PRO A 640 5.26 -16.82 -18.50
C PRO A 640 6.24 -15.62 -18.45
N TYR A 641 5.70 -14.41 -18.48
CA TYR A 641 6.46 -13.15 -18.39
C TYR A 641 7.62 -13.06 -19.37
N ASN A 642 7.41 -13.56 -20.58
CA ASN A 642 8.39 -13.68 -21.66
C ASN A 642 8.80 -12.35 -22.27
N THR A 643 8.02 -11.29 -22.10
CA THR A 643 8.23 -9.99 -22.72
C THR A 643 8.47 -8.92 -21.66
N LYS A 644 9.44 -8.05 -21.89
CA LYS A 644 9.76 -6.91 -21.05
C LYS A 644 9.10 -5.66 -21.61
N LEU A 645 8.37 -4.92 -20.78
CA LEU A 645 7.89 -3.57 -21.11
C LEU A 645 9.04 -2.59 -21.31
N PRO A 646 8.84 -1.47 -22.01
CA PRO A 646 9.80 -0.37 -22.04
C PRO A 646 10.25 0.06 -20.65
N ASP A 647 11.50 0.51 -20.54
CA ASP A 647 12.03 0.99 -19.27
C ASP A 647 11.23 2.22 -18.77
N TYR A 648 10.98 2.23 -17.49
CA TYR A 648 10.25 3.29 -16.80
C TYR A 648 11.20 4.41 -16.38
N HIS A 649 10.80 5.66 -16.61
CA HIS A 649 11.46 6.79 -15.97
C HIS A 649 10.52 7.98 -15.80
N ARG A 650 10.69 8.73 -14.71
CA ARG A 650 9.86 9.87 -14.37
C ARG A 650 10.62 10.87 -13.52
N LEU A 651 10.37 12.14 -13.74
CA LEU A 651 10.80 13.23 -12.88
C LEU A 651 9.59 13.94 -12.30
N ASP A 652 9.57 14.09 -10.98
CA ASP A 652 8.61 14.88 -10.24
C ASP A 652 9.35 16.03 -9.57
N ILE A 653 8.75 17.24 -9.57
CA ILE A 653 9.31 18.41 -8.88
C ILE A 653 8.22 19.08 -8.06
N GLY A 654 8.63 19.83 -7.06
CA GLY A 654 7.69 20.63 -6.30
C GLY A 654 8.36 21.69 -5.45
N ALA A 655 7.52 22.60 -4.95
CA ALA A 655 7.90 23.70 -4.12
C ALA A 655 6.86 23.94 -3.02
N ASP A 656 7.33 24.04 -1.79
CA ASP A 656 6.53 24.50 -0.65
C ASP A 656 6.89 25.94 -0.33
N TYR A 657 5.87 26.77 -0.14
CA TYR A 657 6.01 28.10 0.42
C TYR A 657 5.24 28.22 1.73
N ARG A 658 5.94 28.55 2.81
CA ARG A 658 5.40 28.62 4.17
C ARG A 658 5.36 30.05 4.68
N ILE A 659 4.22 30.44 5.22
CA ILE A 659 4.00 31.70 5.91
C ILE A 659 3.81 31.40 7.39
N PHE A 660 4.72 31.91 8.21
CA PHE A 660 4.65 31.76 9.67
C PHE A 660 3.85 32.92 10.25
N LEU A 661 2.80 32.59 10.97
CA LEU A 661 1.89 33.50 11.63
C LEU A 661 2.14 33.53 13.15
N PRO A 662 1.60 34.52 13.89
CA PRO A 662 1.64 34.50 15.36
C PRO A 662 1.07 33.22 15.96
N ASP A 663 1.38 32.94 17.22
CA ASP A 663 0.90 31.77 17.97
C ASP A 663 1.30 30.42 17.35
N ARG A 664 2.47 30.35 16.73
CA ARG A 664 3.01 29.15 16.03
C ARG A 664 2.14 28.64 14.87
N LYS A 665 1.20 29.43 14.39
CA LYS A 665 0.38 29.08 13.24
C LYS A 665 1.18 29.15 11.94
N GLN A 666 0.81 28.31 10.98
CA GLN A 666 1.48 28.25 9.69
C GLN A 666 0.47 28.05 8.56
N LEU A 667 0.59 28.84 7.53
CA LEU A 667 -0.07 28.61 6.25
C LEU A 667 0.99 28.14 5.26
N ALA A 668 0.75 27.02 4.58
CA ALA A 668 1.66 26.49 3.57
C ALA A 668 0.92 26.26 2.26
N PHE A 669 1.61 26.55 1.16
CA PHE A 669 1.17 26.24 -0.20
C PHE A 669 2.17 25.31 -0.83
N ASN A 670 1.70 24.27 -1.46
CA ASN A 670 2.48 23.32 -2.24
C ASN A 670 2.09 23.41 -3.70
N LEU A 671 3.07 23.57 -4.57
CA LEU A 671 2.92 23.41 -6.02
C LEU A 671 3.83 22.24 -6.42
N SER A 672 3.26 21.21 -7.02
CA SER A 672 4.04 20.07 -7.50
C SER A 672 3.60 19.66 -8.91
N ILE A 673 4.52 19.09 -9.66
CA ILE A 673 4.30 18.57 -11.01
C ILE A 673 4.79 17.14 -11.03
N TYR A 674 3.86 16.22 -11.19
CA TYR A 674 4.13 14.81 -11.43
C TYR A 674 4.44 14.61 -12.91
N ASN A 675 5.44 13.82 -13.24
CA ASN A 675 5.84 13.50 -14.61
C ASN A 675 6.15 14.76 -15.47
N VAL A 676 7.13 15.54 -15.04
CA VAL A 676 7.45 16.88 -15.60
C VAL A 676 7.67 16.88 -17.11
N TYR A 677 8.32 15.83 -17.64
CA TYR A 677 8.59 15.74 -19.07
C TYR A 677 7.56 14.91 -19.85
N ASN A 678 6.40 14.61 -19.22
CA ASN A 678 5.24 13.97 -19.84
C ASN A 678 5.59 12.66 -20.57
N HIS A 679 6.44 11.84 -19.97
CA HIS A 679 6.77 10.52 -20.52
C HIS A 679 5.66 9.52 -20.14
N MET A 680 4.98 8.96 -21.15
CA MET A 680 3.94 7.97 -20.95
C MET A 680 4.58 6.61 -20.69
N ASN A 681 4.78 6.29 -19.42
CA ASN A 681 5.33 5.01 -19.00
C ASN A 681 4.34 3.87 -19.25
N ALA A 682 4.83 2.77 -19.82
CA ALA A 682 4.00 1.62 -20.14
C ALA A 682 3.50 0.92 -18.86
N SER A 683 2.19 0.83 -18.71
CA SER A 683 1.52 0.11 -17.61
C SER A 683 1.13 -1.31 -18.00
N PHE A 684 0.78 -1.52 -19.27
CA PHE A 684 0.48 -2.83 -19.84
C PHE A 684 0.78 -2.82 -21.35
N ALA A 685 0.83 -4.00 -21.96
CA ALA A 685 0.82 -4.13 -23.39
C ALA A 685 -0.09 -5.26 -23.84
N MET A 686 -0.58 -5.16 -25.07
CA MET A 686 -1.39 -6.18 -25.72
C MET A 686 -0.98 -6.30 -27.18
N LEU A 687 -1.37 -7.41 -27.81
CA LEU A 687 -1.26 -7.53 -29.25
C LEU A 687 -2.35 -6.69 -29.93
N ASP A 688 -1.93 -5.99 -30.95
CA ASP A 688 -2.79 -5.25 -31.87
C ASP A 688 -2.40 -5.60 -33.29
N THR A 689 -3.14 -5.15 -34.28
CA THR A 689 -2.87 -5.37 -35.70
C THR A 689 -2.51 -4.04 -36.37
N ASP A 690 -1.41 -4.00 -37.12
CA ASP A 690 -1.06 -2.85 -37.96
C ASP A 690 -1.97 -2.76 -39.20
N SER A 691 -1.79 -1.69 -39.99
CA SER A 691 -2.56 -1.48 -41.22
C SER A 691 -2.38 -2.59 -42.28
N ASP A 692 -1.33 -3.36 -42.20
CA ASP A 692 -0.96 -4.43 -43.10
C ASP A 692 -1.43 -5.81 -42.59
N GLY A 693 -2.10 -5.86 -41.41
CA GLY A 693 -2.61 -7.07 -40.79
C GLY A 693 -1.58 -7.85 -39.98
N ASN A 694 -0.37 -7.29 -39.73
CA ASN A 694 0.63 -7.93 -38.90
C ASN A 694 0.35 -7.67 -37.41
N TYR A 695 0.58 -8.68 -36.58
CA TYR A 695 0.48 -8.51 -35.13
C TYR A 695 1.66 -7.69 -34.60
N ILE A 696 1.35 -6.64 -33.86
CA ILE A 696 2.32 -5.76 -33.19
C ILE A 696 2.01 -5.70 -31.69
N GLY A 697 3.07 -5.68 -30.87
CA GLY A 697 2.93 -5.43 -29.43
C GLY A 697 2.80 -3.92 -29.17
N MET A 698 1.62 -3.49 -28.72
CA MET A 698 1.37 -2.10 -28.34
C MET A 698 1.45 -1.93 -26.84
N ALA A 699 2.30 -1.01 -26.36
CA ALA A 699 2.44 -0.65 -24.96
C ALA A 699 1.64 0.62 -24.66
N TYR A 700 0.87 0.58 -23.56
CA TYR A 700 -0.03 1.67 -23.18
C TYR A 700 0.40 2.29 -21.86
N GLY A 701 0.58 3.61 -21.86
CA GLY A 701 0.83 4.41 -20.68
C GLY A 701 -0.45 5.12 -20.23
N LEU A 702 -0.62 5.30 -18.92
CA LEU A 702 -1.85 5.84 -18.35
C LEU A 702 -1.68 7.25 -17.78
N VAL A 703 -0.47 7.65 -17.41
CA VAL A 703 -0.27 8.83 -16.55
C VAL A 703 0.51 9.93 -17.27
N PRO A 704 -0.18 11.01 -17.69
CA PRO A 704 0.46 12.19 -18.28
C PRO A 704 1.10 13.07 -17.21
N ILE A 705 1.57 14.26 -17.62
CA ILE A 705 1.96 15.35 -16.72
C ILE A 705 0.76 15.81 -15.87
N ILE A 706 0.93 15.87 -14.54
CA ILE A 706 -0.13 16.29 -13.62
C ILE A 706 0.40 17.41 -12.71
N PRO A 707 0.08 18.68 -13.00
CA PRO A 707 0.32 19.76 -12.07
C PRO A 707 -0.69 19.72 -10.92
N THR A 708 -0.24 19.93 -9.71
CA THR A 708 -1.09 19.91 -8.50
C THR A 708 -0.80 21.12 -7.62
N LEU A 709 -1.84 21.65 -7.00
CA LEU A 709 -1.77 22.70 -6.01
C LEU A 709 -2.47 22.24 -4.74
N SER A 710 -1.84 22.44 -3.61
CA SER A 710 -2.48 22.22 -2.31
C SER A 710 -2.15 23.33 -1.33
N ALA A 711 -3.01 23.49 -0.32
CA ALA A 711 -2.82 24.44 0.75
C ALA A 711 -3.08 23.77 2.09
N SER A 712 -2.32 24.13 3.12
CA SER A 712 -2.53 23.64 4.48
C SER A 712 -2.41 24.75 5.50
N PHE A 713 -3.20 24.65 6.55
CA PHE A 713 -3.19 25.56 7.68
C PHE A 713 -2.99 24.76 8.97
N LYS A 714 -1.90 25.07 9.67
CA LYS A 714 -1.51 24.46 10.95
C LYS A 714 -1.70 25.49 12.07
N PHE A 715 -2.32 25.07 13.17
CA PHE A 715 -2.59 25.95 14.32
C PHE A 715 -2.35 25.27 15.66
#